data_d24faceed31851184bc7768d21877d8f
#
_entry.id   d24faceed31851184bc7768d21877d8f
#
_cell.length_a   1.000
_cell.length_b   1.000
_cell.length_c   1.000
_cell.angle_alpha   90.00
_cell.angle_beta   90.00
_cell.angle_gamma   90.00
#
_symmetry.space_group_name_H-M   'P 1'
#
loop_
_entity.id
_entity.type
_entity.pdbx_description
1 polymer ?
#
loop_
_entity_poly.entity_id
_entity_poly.type
_entity_poly.pdbx_seq_one_letter_code
_entity_poly.pdbx_strand_id
1 'polypeptide(L)'
;MPNDIPPTRSAIFTAGLPPWVRAWTVVWTAIAMILGISGATAVVASAQPAATLGGPVQAQAPARAAVLPDEQPAKGCAFSAPGTGPFSQNICWIDMSTLDAATAASAAGQSMEIQLTDGYKINFKAFLTDSVAGKTHQGIETRELPTLHYAALGSSAYTGVPSTIKPAIYQKSADNGQSGGTVSLKNIVMTGPNGPIYNYGLVAADAESTDANTSTDKEFLTFNSDKPLRQIARTVGADAPGYPGIRACDGGLTAMPATTVRCDSWNLVNNKEYSPGTLVVASTAPTNFAATFGNTVLDTSRQGLAFGVLLSKVKIDKDLTRVTPGDDFTIGMSTGHHADAGAAAATEIKSTTTGATDTTASTGWRTLLADTTPTPVTFWEKPTTSATKTANYATSWDCQVNGVTQALRVGDVAQAALTPGDNVYCKVKNTPVLVKKSSSPPTGETVNIGQSITYTLNFENPGTAPATIDYTDYLADVIDDGTVAVGAATGGLTAALNGADKIKVGGTLPAGGKGTVTYTVTVKDGGNKVLNNYLVPGTTTPPTTCDPATNLCTTHPMPGFTLTKTADPVSGSTVQAGESIKYTVTGTNTGKTKLDPVQINDDLGAVLNNAAVVPGSLKATIDGASVAVPTLSGTTLSWTGVLEAGKSVVLTYEVKVNDGVAAGTVLNNKVTGTAKPPTGPDITPPPVETNHSVPGFTVAKTADPASGTGVNAGQTITYTVTGTNTGKTTLNPVVLTDDLSKVLDNATLVDGSLXVLVDGSLKATVDGVDGAAPTLSGTTLALGHHAHLDRWIGSR
;
A
#
# COMPACT_ATOMS: atom_id res chain seq x y z
N MET A 1 56.47 -38.78 12.02
CA MET A 1 57.53 -38.55 11.05
C MET A 1 57.03 -37.61 9.96
N PRO A 2 57.78 -36.57 9.64
CA PRO A 2 57.29 -35.39 8.95
C PRO A 2 57.38 -35.48 7.46
N ASN A 3 56.64 -34.64 6.76
CA ASN A 3 57.09 -34.21 5.44
C ASN A 3 56.54 -32.80 5.11
N ASP A 4 57.53 -31.97 4.87
CA ASP A 4 57.44 -30.59 4.45
C ASP A 4 56.80 -30.38 3.08
N ILE A 5 56.09 -29.30 2.91
CA ILE A 5 55.72 -28.77 1.57
C ILE A 5 56.03 -27.25 1.60
N PRO A 6 56.78 -26.74 0.61
CA PRO A 6 57.13 -25.30 0.58
C PRO A 6 56.03 -24.43 -0.10
N PRO A 7 56.06 -23.12 0.11
CA PRO A 7 54.99 -22.22 -0.35
C PRO A 7 55.12 -21.85 -1.83
N THR A 8 54.05 -21.91 -2.56
CA THR A 8 53.93 -21.43 -3.94
C THR A 8 53.50 -19.96 -3.98
N ARG A 9 54.23 -19.16 -4.72
CA ARG A 9 53.91 -17.75 -5.02
C ARG A 9 52.72 -17.69 -6.00
N SER A 10 51.69 -16.92 -5.65
CA SER A 10 50.58 -16.60 -6.57
C SER A 10 50.93 -15.39 -7.44
N ALA A 11 50.90 -15.58 -8.73
CA ALA A 11 51.01 -14.48 -9.71
C ALA A 11 49.63 -13.88 -9.96
N ILE A 12 49.55 -12.58 -9.84
CA ILE A 12 48.28 -11.82 -10.09
C ILE A 12 48.20 -11.55 -11.60
N PHE A 13 47.21 -12.12 -12.28
CA PHE A 13 46.87 -11.78 -13.67
C PHE A 13 45.78 -10.71 -13.65
N THR A 14 46.12 -9.51 -14.17
CA THR A 14 45.11 -8.47 -14.43
C THR A 14 44.55 -8.68 -15.85
N ALA A 15 43.33 -9.17 -15.97
CA ALA A 15 42.59 -9.20 -17.23
C ALA A 15 41.74 -7.94 -17.32
N GLY A 16 41.88 -7.22 -18.44
CA GLY A 16 41.21 -5.94 -18.66
C GLY A 16 39.70 -6.09 -18.90
N LEU A 17 38.95 -5.20 -18.31
CA LEU A 17 37.51 -5.08 -18.52
C LEU A 17 37.15 -4.31 -19.78
N PRO A 18 36.05 -4.61 -20.47
CA PRO A 18 35.72 -3.96 -21.75
C PRO A 18 35.30 -2.47 -21.59
N PRO A 19 35.40 -1.69 -22.67
CA PRO A 19 35.41 -0.22 -22.59
C PRO A 19 34.08 0.49 -22.31
N TRP A 20 32.98 -0.21 -22.14
CA TRP A 20 31.69 0.44 -21.85
C TRP A 20 31.44 0.74 -20.36
N VAL A 21 32.31 0.26 -19.47
CA VAL A 21 32.21 0.54 -18.04
C VAL A 21 32.77 1.92 -17.66
N ARG A 22 33.52 2.57 -18.58
CA ARG A 22 34.12 3.88 -18.27
C ARG A 22 33.22 5.10 -18.52
N ALA A 23 32.01 4.93 -19.04
CA ALA A 23 31.16 6.05 -19.42
C ALA A 23 30.18 6.53 -18.30
N TRP A 24 30.09 5.81 -17.20
CA TRP A 24 29.10 6.14 -16.18
C TRP A 24 29.60 6.97 -14.98
N THR A 25 30.91 7.13 -14.86
CA THR A 25 31.49 7.89 -13.73
C THR A 25 31.61 9.40 -14.00
N VAL A 26 31.41 9.85 -15.24
CA VAL A 26 31.59 11.28 -15.59
C VAL A 26 30.25 12.06 -15.56
N VAL A 27 29.08 11.36 -15.54
CA VAL A 27 27.79 12.04 -15.63
C VAL A 27 27.29 12.54 -14.28
N TRP A 28 27.80 12.01 -13.16
CA TRP A 28 27.33 12.44 -11.83
C TRP A 28 28.04 13.70 -11.29
N THR A 29 29.17 14.09 -11.88
CA THR A 29 29.88 15.30 -11.44
C THR A 29 29.38 16.58 -12.12
N ALA A 30 28.62 16.48 -13.21
CA ALA A 30 28.16 17.67 -13.95
C ALA A 30 26.77 18.19 -13.50
N ILE A 31 26.00 17.40 -12.74
CA ILE A 31 24.64 17.80 -12.30
C ILE A 31 24.66 18.55 -10.97
N ALA A 32 25.75 18.48 -10.21
CA ALA A 32 25.84 19.13 -8.90
C ALA A 32 26.18 20.63 -8.99
N MET A 33 26.45 21.17 -10.20
CA MET A 33 26.87 22.58 -10.34
C MET A 33 25.77 23.57 -10.80
N ILE A 34 24.54 23.09 -10.97
CA ILE A 34 23.47 23.96 -11.52
C ILE A 34 22.40 24.38 -10.49
N LEU A 35 22.44 23.80 -9.29
CA LEU A 35 21.52 24.21 -8.22
C LEU A 35 22.32 24.80 -7.05
N GLY A 36 22.44 26.11 -7.05
CA GLY A 36 23.14 26.87 -6.01
C GLY A 36 22.39 26.80 -4.68
N ILE A 37 22.88 25.95 -3.77
CA ILE A 37 22.45 25.96 -2.37
C ILE A 37 23.67 26.31 -1.53
N SER A 38 23.64 27.46 -0.91
CA SER A 38 24.70 27.96 -0.04
C SER A 38 24.65 27.34 1.35
N GLY A 39 25.77 26.83 1.78
CA GLY A 39 26.18 26.81 3.17
C GLY A 39 25.82 25.65 4.07
N ALA A 40 26.70 24.68 4.12
CA ALA A 40 26.91 23.87 5.33
C ALA A 40 28.37 23.42 5.35
N THR A 41 29.12 23.91 6.31
CA THR A 41 30.51 23.51 6.52
C THR A 41 30.54 22.09 7.14
N ALA A 42 31.11 21.17 6.42
CA ALA A 42 31.39 19.82 6.95
C ALA A 42 32.66 19.86 7.81
N VAL A 43 32.53 19.49 9.06
CA VAL A 43 33.68 19.28 9.95
C VAL A 43 34.23 17.88 9.68
N VAL A 44 35.44 17.84 9.20
CA VAL A 44 36.16 16.57 8.98
C VAL A 44 36.77 16.15 10.33
N ALA A 45 36.26 15.11 10.94
CA ALA A 45 36.83 14.53 12.15
C ALA A 45 38.04 13.67 11.75
N SER A 46 39.21 14.03 12.26
CA SER A 46 40.44 13.26 12.11
C SER A 46 40.39 12.00 13.00
N ALA A 47 40.64 10.84 12.44
CA ALA A 47 40.70 9.60 13.18
C ALA A 47 42.02 9.52 14.00
N GLN A 48 41.91 9.33 15.29
CA GLN A 48 43.05 8.98 16.14
C GLN A 48 43.20 7.46 16.28
N PRO A 49 44.40 6.96 16.39
CA PRO A 49 44.65 5.50 16.50
C PRO A 49 44.19 4.92 17.85
N ALA A 50 43.61 3.74 17.75
CA ALA A 50 43.07 3.00 18.89
C ALA A 50 44.15 2.55 19.90
N ALA A 51 43.96 2.90 21.15
CA ALA A 51 44.75 2.34 22.25
C ALA A 51 44.01 1.11 22.78
N THR A 52 44.71 -0.01 22.80
CA THR A 52 44.25 -1.27 23.38
C THR A 52 44.40 -1.26 24.89
N LEU A 53 43.26 -1.26 25.59
CA LEU A 53 43.29 -1.57 27.02
C LEU A 53 42.13 -2.50 27.37
N GLY A 54 42.48 -3.71 27.75
CA GLY A 54 41.52 -4.71 28.22
C GLY A 54 41.26 -4.56 29.71
N GLY A 55 39.99 -4.29 30.03
CA GLY A 55 39.42 -4.42 31.37
C GLY A 55 37.94 -4.74 31.15
N PRO A 56 37.28 -5.42 32.10
CA PRO A 56 35.86 -5.74 31.94
C PRO A 56 35.04 -4.45 31.81
N VAL A 57 34.48 -4.26 30.66
CA VAL A 57 33.56 -3.14 30.40
C VAL A 57 32.30 -3.40 31.21
N GLN A 58 32.12 -2.64 32.29
CA GLN A 58 30.83 -2.59 32.95
C GLN A 58 29.87 -1.93 31.96
N ALA A 59 28.87 -2.69 31.50
CA ALA A 59 27.86 -2.15 30.58
C ALA A 59 27.17 -0.97 31.27
N GLN A 60 27.48 0.24 30.77
CA GLN A 60 26.84 1.45 31.24
C GLN A 60 25.43 1.45 30.65
N ALA A 61 24.42 1.44 31.50
CA ALA A 61 23.03 1.54 31.04
C ALA A 61 22.87 2.81 30.18
N PRO A 62 22.29 2.72 29.04
CA PRO A 62 22.13 3.91 28.20
C PRO A 62 21.35 5.00 28.94
N ALA A 63 21.77 6.24 28.73
CA ALA A 63 21.11 7.38 29.36
C ALA A 63 19.64 7.42 28.94
N ARG A 64 18.75 7.39 29.92
CA ARG A 64 17.32 7.56 29.68
C ARG A 64 17.04 9.00 29.23
N ALA A 65 16.13 9.17 28.30
CA ALA A 65 15.63 10.48 27.96
C ALA A 65 15.00 11.15 29.20
N ALA A 66 14.94 12.47 29.21
CA ALA A 66 14.35 13.26 30.31
C ALA A 66 12.94 12.75 30.68
N VAL A 67 12.54 13.00 31.90
CA VAL A 67 11.26 12.54 32.46
C VAL A 67 10.13 12.69 31.45
N LEU A 68 9.48 11.59 31.17
CA LEU A 68 8.37 11.58 30.21
C LEU A 68 7.14 12.26 30.83
N PRO A 69 6.41 13.07 30.06
CA PRO A 69 5.30 13.85 30.62
C PRO A 69 4.18 13.02 31.22
N ASP A 70 4.08 11.77 30.80
CA ASP A 70 2.97 10.89 31.22
C ASP A 70 3.23 10.18 32.55
N GLU A 71 4.46 10.23 33.06
CA GLU A 71 4.77 9.57 34.33
C GLU A 71 4.21 10.41 35.49
N GLN A 72 3.41 9.77 36.36
CA GLN A 72 2.86 10.48 37.52
C GLN A 72 4.00 10.85 38.46
N PRO A 73 4.13 12.13 38.81
CA PRO A 73 5.26 12.52 39.64
C PRO A 73 5.22 11.88 41.03
N ALA A 74 6.38 11.48 41.53
CA ALA A 74 6.50 11.07 42.90
C ALA A 74 6.36 12.30 43.81
N LYS A 75 5.70 12.11 44.95
CA LYS A 75 5.50 13.22 45.90
C LYS A 75 6.42 13.10 47.11
N GLY A 76 6.86 11.91 47.44
CA GLY A 76 7.72 11.64 48.60
C GLY A 76 9.07 11.04 48.25
N CYS A 77 9.45 11.09 46.97
CA CYS A 77 10.79 10.65 46.55
C CYS A 77 11.11 11.29 45.19
N ALA A 78 12.38 11.20 44.80
CA ALA A 78 12.83 11.75 43.53
C ALA A 78 13.96 10.93 42.90
N PHE A 79 14.08 11.01 41.57
CA PHE A 79 15.12 10.31 40.81
C PHE A 79 16.32 11.20 40.56
N SER A 80 17.50 10.58 40.42
CA SER A 80 18.72 11.26 39.99
C SER A 80 18.71 11.57 38.52
N ALA A 81 19.59 12.43 38.04
CA ALA A 81 19.76 12.72 36.63
C ALA A 81 20.17 11.45 35.84
N PRO A 82 19.77 11.36 34.57
CA PRO A 82 20.13 10.17 33.76
C PRO A 82 21.66 9.99 33.64
N GLY A 83 22.10 8.72 33.77
CA GLY A 83 23.52 8.37 33.56
C GLY A 83 24.45 8.71 34.71
N THR A 84 23.92 9.22 35.81
CA THR A 84 24.76 9.63 36.97
C THR A 84 25.07 8.47 37.92
N GLY A 85 24.55 7.27 37.63
CA GLY A 85 24.84 6.07 38.40
C GLY A 85 24.02 4.90 37.88
N PRO A 86 24.40 3.64 38.22
CA PRO A 86 23.58 2.49 37.88
C PRO A 86 22.14 2.67 38.40
N PHE A 87 21.17 2.44 37.55
CA PHE A 87 19.74 2.57 37.90
C PHE A 87 19.34 3.98 38.38
N SER A 88 20.09 5.03 37.98
CA SER A 88 19.82 6.42 38.45
C SER A 88 18.36 6.85 38.17
N GLN A 89 17.72 6.37 37.11
CA GLN A 89 16.34 6.66 36.79
C GLN A 89 15.32 5.65 37.33
N ASN A 90 15.83 4.65 38.05
CA ASN A 90 15.01 3.59 38.66
C ASN A 90 14.98 3.67 40.19
N ILE A 91 15.96 4.34 40.79
CA ILE A 91 16.00 4.54 42.25
C ILE A 91 15.27 5.84 42.57
N CYS A 92 14.09 5.73 43.22
CA CYS A 92 13.39 6.89 43.76
C CYS A 92 13.87 7.11 45.20
N TRP A 93 14.75 8.13 45.39
CA TRP A 93 15.32 8.46 46.69
C TRP A 93 14.23 9.03 47.59
N ILE A 94 13.99 8.38 48.75
CA ILE A 94 12.88 8.67 49.68
C ILE A 94 13.11 10.02 50.35
N ASP A 95 12.11 10.89 50.37
CA ASP A 95 12.17 12.15 51.12
C ASP A 95 11.96 11.85 52.59
N MET A 96 13.00 12.09 53.38
CA MET A 96 12.98 11.92 54.83
C MET A 96 12.75 13.24 55.56
N SER A 97 12.32 14.30 54.90
CA SER A 97 12.16 15.64 55.46
C SER A 97 11.22 15.69 56.67
N THR A 98 10.27 14.74 56.73
CA THR A 98 9.32 14.65 57.86
C THR A 98 9.81 13.79 59.02
N LEU A 99 11.01 13.20 58.90
CA LEU A 99 11.58 12.39 59.98
C LEU A 99 11.90 13.27 61.20
N ASP A 100 11.23 13.00 62.31
CA ASP A 100 11.49 13.67 63.60
C ASP A 100 12.32 12.76 64.49
N ALA A 101 13.51 13.19 64.81
CA ALA A 101 14.48 12.34 65.54
C ALA A 101 13.96 11.91 66.90
N ALA A 102 13.25 12.77 67.61
CA ALA A 102 12.73 12.44 68.97
C ALA A 102 11.61 11.38 68.88
N THR A 103 10.70 11.51 67.93
CA THR A 103 9.63 10.51 67.72
C THR A 103 10.22 9.19 67.25
N ALA A 104 11.17 9.20 66.33
CA ALA A 104 11.80 7.97 65.82
C ALA A 104 12.66 7.27 66.90
N ALA A 105 13.22 8.01 67.87
CA ALA A 105 13.94 7.42 68.99
C ALA A 105 13.02 6.82 70.06
N SER A 106 11.73 7.09 70.02
CA SER A 106 10.77 6.52 70.98
C SER A 106 10.56 5.02 70.74
N ALA A 107 10.07 4.34 71.78
CA ALA A 107 9.78 2.91 71.69
C ALA A 107 8.72 2.58 70.60
N ALA A 108 7.85 3.52 70.29
CA ALA A 108 6.83 3.33 69.25
C ALA A 108 7.34 3.54 67.82
N GLY A 109 8.47 4.27 67.69
CA GLY A 109 8.96 4.68 66.38
C GLY A 109 8.04 5.68 65.70
N GLN A 110 8.53 6.27 64.60
CA GLN A 110 7.72 7.22 63.79
C GLN A 110 7.13 6.51 62.59
N SER A 111 5.79 6.58 62.43
CA SER A 111 5.09 6.06 61.24
C SER A 111 5.26 7.04 60.07
N MET A 112 5.66 6.54 58.95
CA MET A 112 5.88 7.32 57.72
C MET A 112 5.16 6.64 56.54
N GLU A 113 4.52 7.46 55.70
CA GLU A 113 3.94 7.06 54.42
C GLU A 113 4.58 7.90 53.33
N ILE A 114 5.19 7.27 52.36
CA ILE A 114 5.87 7.94 51.24
C ILE A 114 5.12 7.62 49.93
N GLN A 115 4.74 8.66 49.23
CA GLN A 115 4.06 8.55 47.91
C GLN A 115 5.11 8.37 46.83
N LEU A 116 5.03 7.27 46.10
CA LEU A 116 5.88 7.00 44.96
C LEU A 116 5.15 7.36 43.67
N THR A 117 5.73 7.03 42.51
CA THR A 117 5.08 7.30 41.20
C THR A 117 3.90 6.34 40.96
N ASP A 118 2.99 6.74 40.08
CA ASP A 118 1.89 5.89 39.59
C ASP A 118 1.00 5.28 40.69
N GLY A 119 0.83 6.03 41.81
CA GLY A 119 -0.07 5.61 42.88
C GLY A 119 0.50 4.56 43.86
N TYR A 120 1.75 4.21 43.70
CA TYR A 120 2.41 3.34 44.67
C TYR A 120 2.78 4.10 45.93
N LYS A 121 2.75 3.43 47.09
CA LYS A 121 3.13 3.97 48.38
C LYS A 121 3.98 2.98 49.15
N ILE A 122 4.94 3.50 49.95
CA ILE A 122 5.63 2.69 50.91
C ILE A 122 5.31 3.22 52.31
N ASN A 123 4.97 2.32 53.23
CA ASN A 123 4.68 2.63 54.62
C ASN A 123 5.68 1.89 55.51
N PHE A 124 6.20 2.55 56.53
CA PHE A 124 7.08 1.93 57.49
C PHE A 124 7.10 2.71 58.79
N LYS A 125 7.69 2.08 59.83
CA LYS A 125 8.06 2.77 61.06
C LYS A 125 9.57 3.01 61.07
N ALA A 126 9.96 4.28 61.24
CA ALA A 126 11.38 4.66 61.40
C ALA A 126 11.74 4.60 62.87
N PHE A 127 12.87 4.01 63.15
CA PHE A 127 13.46 3.96 64.52
C PHE A 127 14.90 4.46 64.46
N LEU A 128 15.26 5.21 65.48
CA LEU A 128 16.65 5.67 65.69
C LEU A 128 17.15 5.07 67.03
N THR A 129 18.31 4.45 66.96
CA THR A 129 18.97 3.94 68.15
C THR A 129 20.42 4.43 68.21
N ASP A 130 20.83 4.87 69.37
CA ASP A 130 22.24 5.28 69.57
C ASP A 130 23.15 4.07 69.63
N SER A 131 24.37 4.26 69.12
CA SER A 131 25.42 3.21 69.28
C SER A 131 26.02 3.19 70.66
N VAL A 132 25.81 4.22 71.41
CA VAL A 132 26.37 4.39 72.77
C VAL A 132 25.21 4.45 73.78
N ALA A 133 25.21 3.52 74.73
CA ALA A 133 24.17 3.42 75.75
C ALA A 133 24.11 4.69 76.63
N GLY A 134 22.86 5.16 76.83
CA GLY A 134 22.57 6.35 77.66
C GLY A 134 22.72 7.69 76.96
N LYS A 135 22.98 7.68 75.73
CA LYS A 135 23.00 8.90 74.92
C LYS A 135 21.67 9.04 74.05
N THR A 136 21.23 10.25 73.87
CA THR A 136 20.03 10.54 73.11
C THR A 136 20.38 11.01 71.72
N HIS A 137 19.56 10.64 70.71
CA HIS A 137 19.78 11.05 69.32
C HIS A 137 19.43 12.53 69.10
N GLN A 138 20.22 13.44 69.67
CA GLN A 138 20.05 14.86 69.35
C GLN A 138 20.84 15.29 68.12
N GLY A 139 21.58 14.35 67.56
CA GLY A 139 22.51 14.62 66.50
C GLY A 139 22.12 14.22 65.09
N ILE A 140 20.84 13.96 64.78
CA ILE A 140 20.43 13.61 63.39
C ILE A 140 19.61 14.72 62.77
N GLU A 141 19.83 14.99 61.51
CA GLU A 141 19.03 15.90 60.68
C GLU A 141 18.85 15.26 59.31
N THR A 142 17.86 15.79 58.57
CA THR A 142 17.68 15.37 57.19
C THR A 142 18.22 16.45 56.23
N ARG A 143 18.87 16.03 55.15
CA ARG A 143 19.51 16.93 54.19
C ARG A 143 19.18 16.55 52.76
N GLU A 144 19.26 17.57 51.90
CA GLU A 144 19.28 17.37 50.44
C GLU A 144 20.63 16.75 50.04
N LEU A 145 20.68 16.21 48.82
CA LEU A 145 21.91 15.67 48.24
C LEU A 145 22.56 16.70 47.32
N PRO A 146 23.89 16.85 47.34
CA PRO A 146 24.83 16.16 48.22
C PRO A 146 24.81 16.76 49.64
N THR A 147 25.09 15.97 50.64
CA THR A 147 25.13 16.41 52.05
C THR A 147 26.24 17.42 52.28
N LEU A 148 27.36 17.23 51.61
CA LEU A 148 28.54 18.08 51.61
C LEU A 148 29.06 18.22 50.16
N HIS A 149 29.91 19.21 49.94
CA HIS A 149 30.47 19.49 48.62
C HIS A 149 31.17 18.30 47.96
N TYR A 150 31.80 17.44 48.76
CA TYR A 150 32.52 16.26 48.26
C TYR A 150 31.81 14.94 48.56
N ALA A 151 30.59 14.97 49.09
CA ALA A 151 29.85 13.76 49.40
C ALA A 151 29.63 12.96 48.08
N ALA A 152 29.88 11.65 48.14
CA ALA A 152 29.82 10.83 46.93
C ALA A 152 28.41 10.80 46.31
N LEU A 153 27.39 10.60 47.14
CA LEU A 153 26.00 10.58 46.69
C LEU A 153 25.53 12.03 46.43
N GLY A 154 25.21 12.32 45.23
CA GLY A 154 24.76 13.65 44.80
C GLY A 154 25.84 14.54 44.20
N SER A 155 27.13 14.19 44.38
CA SER A 155 28.24 14.94 43.77
C SER A 155 28.92 14.13 42.66
N SER A 156 29.50 12.98 42.99
CA SER A 156 30.17 12.15 42.00
C SER A 156 29.25 11.07 41.39
N ALA A 157 28.22 10.68 42.13
CA ALA A 157 27.24 9.69 41.67
C ALA A 157 25.83 10.09 42.09
N TYR A 158 24.84 9.74 41.29
CA TYR A 158 23.40 10.01 41.53
C TYR A 158 23.13 11.50 41.69
N THR A 159 23.73 12.30 40.80
CA THR A 159 23.57 13.78 40.85
C THR A 159 22.17 14.18 40.33
N GLY A 160 21.77 15.42 40.62
CA GLY A 160 20.53 16.00 40.06
C GLY A 160 19.26 15.63 40.81
N VAL A 161 19.37 15.06 41.99
CA VAL A 161 18.20 14.87 42.89
C VAL A 161 17.76 16.28 43.32
N PRO A 162 16.46 16.63 43.15
CA PRO A 162 16.00 17.99 43.47
C PRO A 162 16.16 18.35 44.94
N SER A 163 16.57 19.59 45.22
CA SER A 163 16.72 20.12 46.59
C SER A 163 15.40 20.29 47.34
N THR A 164 14.28 20.07 46.63
CA THR A 164 12.94 20.10 47.27
C THR A 164 12.69 18.90 48.19
N ILE A 165 13.55 17.83 48.08
CA ILE A 165 13.47 16.68 48.99
C ILE A 165 14.76 16.54 49.75
N LYS A 166 14.68 15.86 50.92
CA LYS A 166 15.80 15.65 51.81
C LYS A 166 15.99 14.15 52.05
N PRO A 167 16.62 13.44 51.08
CA PRO A 167 16.72 11.98 51.24
C PRO A 167 17.79 11.52 52.21
N ALA A 168 18.79 12.36 52.51
CA ALA A 168 19.87 11.94 53.41
C ALA A 168 19.47 12.12 54.87
N ILE A 169 19.68 11.10 55.66
CA ILE A 169 19.68 11.12 57.13
C ILE A 169 21.12 11.33 57.52
N TYR A 170 21.40 12.49 58.10
CA TYR A 170 22.79 12.98 58.32
C TYR A 170 23.05 13.18 59.78
N GLN A 171 24.23 12.76 60.23
CA GLN A 171 24.65 12.91 61.60
C GLN A 171 25.12 14.33 61.84
N LYS A 172 24.51 15.04 62.80
CA LYS A 172 24.99 16.37 63.22
C LYS A 172 26.31 16.22 63.97
N SER A 173 27.05 17.27 64.03
CA SER A 173 28.24 17.33 64.85
C SER A 173 27.87 16.91 66.27
N ALA A 174 28.48 15.86 66.75
CA ALA A 174 28.21 15.39 68.09
C ALA A 174 28.96 16.27 69.10
N ASP A 175 28.23 16.82 70.05
CA ASP A 175 28.87 17.35 71.24
C ASP A 175 29.48 16.19 72.03
N ASN A 176 30.81 16.28 72.36
CA ASN A 176 31.50 15.29 73.15
C ASN A 176 31.91 14.01 72.43
N GLY A 177 32.24 14.10 71.16
CA GLY A 177 32.90 13.02 70.42
C GLY A 177 32.09 11.75 70.26
N GLN A 178 30.77 11.89 70.01
CA GLN A 178 29.94 10.67 69.87
C GLN A 178 29.39 10.60 68.45
N SER A 179 29.92 9.66 67.74
CA SER A 179 29.44 9.35 66.35
C SER A 179 28.96 7.91 66.32
N GLY A 180 27.88 7.68 65.72
CA GLY A 180 27.26 6.41 65.51
C GLY A 180 25.79 6.32 65.83
N GLY A 181 25.17 5.33 65.24
CA GLY A 181 23.74 5.12 65.45
C GLY A 181 23.14 4.25 64.35
N THR A 182 21.94 3.76 64.60
CA THR A 182 21.23 2.91 63.62
C THR A 182 19.91 3.55 63.25
N VAL A 183 19.66 3.71 61.96
CA VAL A 183 18.36 4.06 61.41
C VAL A 183 17.75 2.74 60.95
N SER A 184 16.55 2.42 61.45
CA SER A 184 15.83 1.20 61.08
C SER A 184 14.47 1.53 60.53
N LEU A 185 14.15 0.98 59.38
CA LEU A 185 12.80 0.99 58.81
C LEU A 185 12.21 -0.40 59.13
N LYS A 186 11.09 -0.43 59.88
CA LYS A 186 10.44 -1.67 60.31
C LYS A 186 9.00 -1.68 59.87
N ASN A 187 8.43 -2.89 59.79
CA ASN A 187 7.04 -3.08 59.34
C ASN A 187 6.81 -2.46 57.99
N ILE A 188 7.76 -2.66 57.04
CA ILE A 188 7.72 -2.07 55.71
C ILE A 188 6.63 -2.76 54.91
N VAL A 189 5.72 -1.96 54.35
CA VAL A 189 4.62 -2.43 53.50
C VAL A 189 4.54 -1.55 52.27
N MET A 190 4.57 -2.19 51.11
CA MET A 190 4.37 -1.52 49.83
C MET A 190 2.92 -1.73 49.40
N THR A 191 2.26 -0.68 48.95
CA THR A 191 0.91 -0.74 48.34
C THR A 191 0.89 -0.06 46.99
N GLY A 192 0.15 -0.65 46.07
CA GLY A 192 -0.08 -0.09 44.73
C GLY A 192 -1.54 0.22 44.51
N PRO A 193 -1.90 0.68 43.33
CA PRO A 193 -3.30 1.00 43.02
C PRO A 193 -4.29 -0.15 43.25
N ASN A 194 -3.81 -1.39 43.19
CA ASN A 194 -4.63 -2.59 43.30
C ASN A 194 -4.43 -3.37 44.58
N GLY A 195 -3.78 -2.78 45.60
CA GLY A 195 -3.58 -3.43 46.94
C GLY A 195 -2.11 -3.63 47.30
N PRO A 196 -1.86 -4.53 48.29
CA PRO A 196 -0.51 -4.76 48.76
C PRO A 196 0.42 -5.32 47.69
N ILE A 197 1.68 -4.87 47.74
CA ILE A 197 2.72 -5.32 46.81
C ILE A 197 3.78 -6.04 47.64
N TYR A 198 4.18 -7.23 47.19
CA TYR A 198 5.17 -8.07 47.88
C TYR A 198 6.46 -8.14 47.06
N ASN A 199 6.50 -7.45 45.91
CA ASN A 199 7.63 -7.51 44.98
C ASN A 199 8.16 -6.06 44.76
N TYR A 200 9.19 -5.67 45.55
CA TYR A 200 9.81 -4.35 45.42
C TYR A 200 11.27 -4.43 45.92
N GLY A 201 12.08 -3.53 45.39
CA GLY A 201 13.47 -3.39 45.87
C GLY A 201 13.57 -2.17 46.78
N LEU A 202 14.04 -2.36 48.02
CA LEU A 202 14.39 -1.27 48.90
C LEU A 202 15.90 -1.05 48.87
N VAL A 203 16.31 0.21 48.74
CA VAL A 203 17.71 0.60 48.53
C VAL A 203 18.21 1.37 49.74
N ALA A 204 19.45 1.16 50.10
CA ALA A 204 20.18 2.03 51.04
C ALA A 204 21.53 2.40 50.42
N ALA A 205 21.99 3.58 50.70
CA ALA A 205 23.25 4.10 50.20
C ALA A 205 23.98 4.92 51.24
N ASP A 206 25.31 4.94 51.10
CA ASP A 206 26.14 5.92 51.78
C ASP A 206 25.83 7.28 51.16
N ALA A 207 25.27 8.21 51.95
CA ALA A 207 24.89 9.53 51.47
C ALA A 207 26.01 10.57 51.56
N GLU A 208 27.11 10.20 52.19
CA GLU A 208 28.29 11.03 52.24
C GLU A 208 29.48 10.30 51.60
N SER A 209 30.36 9.83 52.42
CA SER A 209 31.49 8.98 52.02
C SER A 209 32.09 8.36 53.29
N THR A 210 32.26 7.06 53.30
CA THR A 210 32.88 6.35 54.45
C THR A 210 34.40 6.50 54.35
N ASP A 211 34.97 7.45 55.07
CA ASP A 211 36.38 7.79 54.98
C ASP A 211 37.17 7.47 56.26
N ALA A 212 38.39 7.92 56.33
CA ALA A 212 39.27 7.73 57.51
C ALA A 212 40.00 9.02 57.80
N ASN A 213 39.80 9.53 59.00
CA ASN A 213 40.50 10.75 59.45
C ASN A 213 41.97 10.44 59.87
N THR A 214 42.17 9.25 60.45
CA THR A 214 43.52 8.80 60.84
C THR A 214 43.64 7.28 60.60
N SER A 215 44.78 6.73 60.78
CA SER A 215 45.00 5.29 60.68
C SER A 215 44.20 4.46 61.71
N THR A 216 43.76 5.11 62.80
CA THR A 216 42.98 4.47 63.88
C THR A 216 41.52 4.95 63.90
N ASP A 217 41.21 6.08 63.28
CA ASP A 217 39.91 6.70 63.31
C ASP A 217 39.27 6.50 61.90
N LYS A 218 38.46 5.47 61.81
CA LYS A 218 37.87 5.03 60.53
C LYS A 218 36.39 4.91 60.69
N GLU A 219 35.70 5.37 59.65
CA GLU A 219 34.24 5.25 59.53
C GLU A 219 33.89 3.87 59.01
N PHE A 220 32.68 3.47 59.29
CA PHE A 220 32.04 2.30 58.66
C PHE A 220 30.54 2.47 58.57
N LEU A 221 29.98 1.84 57.56
CA LEU A 221 28.54 1.66 57.45
C LEU A 221 28.21 0.18 57.49
N THR A 222 27.15 -0.18 58.18
CA THR A 222 26.63 -1.53 58.19
C THR A 222 25.18 -1.55 57.83
N PHE A 223 24.83 -2.23 56.73
CA PHE A 223 23.46 -2.39 56.27
C PHE A 223 22.93 -3.75 56.71
N ASN A 224 21.71 -3.78 57.26
CA ASN A 224 21.08 -5.00 57.77
C ASN A 224 19.71 -5.11 57.17
N SER A 225 19.30 -6.32 56.80
CA SER A 225 17.98 -6.58 56.25
C SER A 225 17.52 -7.98 56.66
N ASP A 226 16.23 -8.16 56.79
CA ASP A 226 15.65 -9.54 57.02
C ASP A 226 15.71 -10.38 55.74
N LYS A 227 16.08 -9.78 54.60
CA LYS A 227 16.28 -10.46 53.32
C LYS A 227 17.70 -10.18 52.82
N PRO A 228 18.24 -11.04 51.94
CA PRO A 228 19.59 -10.82 51.44
C PRO A 228 19.77 -9.46 50.73
N LEU A 229 20.89 -8.83 51.00
CA LEU A 229 21.32 -7.59 50.35
C LEU A 229 22.17 -7.95 49.12
N ARG A 230 22.01 -7.18 48.08
CA ARG A 230 22.83 -7.28 46.87
C ARG A 230 23.43 -5.91 46.54
N GLN A 231 24.59 -5.90 45.90
CA GLN A 231 25.23 -4.65 45.48
C GLN A 231 24.56 -4.11 44.23
N ILE A 232 24.09 -2.85 44.30
CA ILE A 232 23.54 -2.13 43.14
C ILE A 232 24.67 -1.33 42.49
N ALA A 233 25.44 -0.62 43.31
CA ALA A 233 26.58 0.16 42.85
C ALA A 233 27.67 0.20 43.88
N ARG A 234 28.89 0.30 43.42
CA ARG A 234 30.06 0.60 44.25
C ARG A 234 30.92 1.56 43.40
N THR A 235 30.72 2.85 43.64
CA THR A 235 31.32 3.90 42.80
C THR A 235 32.73 4.29 43.27
N VAL A 236 33.36 5.10 42.42
CA VAL A 236 34.61 5.80 42.77
C VAL A 236 34.25 7.23 43.04
N GLY A 237 34.81 7.84 44.04
CA GLY A 237 34.57 9.25 44.34
C GLY A 237 35.15 10.19 43.29
N ALA A 238 34.75 11.42 43.30
CA ALA A 238 35.28 12.43 42.38
C ALA A 238 36.70 12.83 42.73
N ASP A 239 37.58 12.91 41.73
CA ASP A 239 38.91 13.50 41.96
C ASP A 239 38.78 15.01 42.26
N ALA A 240 39.44 15.44 43.34
CA ALA A 240 39.58 16.84 43.70
C ALA A 240 41.06 17.16 43.99
N PRO A 241 41.48 18.41 43.86
CA PRO A 241 42.88 18.76 44.13
C PRO A 241 43.29 18.36 45.55
N GLY A 242 44.22 17.42 45.66
CA GLY A 242 44.69 16.90 46.93
C GLY A 242 43.90 15.72 47.47
N TYR A 243 42.74 15.36 46.82
CA TYR A 243 41.84 14.28 47.27
C TYR A 243 41.47 13.40 46.06
N PRO A 244 42.35 12.49 45.68
CA PRO A 244 42.04 11.58 44.58
C PRO A 244 40.88 10.65 44.90
N GLY A 245 40.04 10.37 43.91
CA GLY A 245 38.87 9.53 44.06
C GLY A 245 39.27 8.05 44.28
N ILE A 246 38.66 7.42 45.27
CA ILE A 246 38.83 5.98 45.49
C ILE A 246 37.48 5.29 45.55
N ARG A 247 37.52 3.97 45.40
CA ARG A 247 36.28 3.16 45.39
C ARG A 247 35.72 3.08 46.81
N ALA A 248 34.40 3.13 46.94
CA ALA A 248 33.71 2.94 48.21
C ALA A 248 34.18 1.64 48.91
N CYS A 249 34.23 1.63 50.22
CA CYS A 249 34.57 0.48 51.08
C CYS A 249 35.93 -0.13 50.74
N ASP A 250 36.91 0.68 50.38
CA ASP A 250 38.22 0.18 50.00
C ASP A 250 39.01 -0.45 51.19
N GLY A 251 38.59 -0.14 52.43
CA GLY A 251 39.11 -0.79 53.63
C GLY A 251 38.56 -2.20 53.87
N GLY A 252 37.39 -2.48 53.29
CA GLY A 252 36.78 -3.79 53.40
C GLY A 252 35.31 -3.77 53.06
N LEU A 253 34.82 -4.83 52.41
CA LEU A 253 33.41 -4.96 52.06
C LEU A 253 32.95 -6.39 52.24
N THR A 254 31.86 -6.60 53.00
CA THR A 254 31.26 -7.92 53.18
C THR A 254 30.80 -8.46 51.83
N ALA A 255 31.12 -9.69 51.53
CA ALA A 255 30.69 -10.37 50.30
C ALA A 255 29.17 -10.49 50.29
N MET A 256 28.59 -10.23 49.12
CA MET A 256 27.13 -10.30 48.90
C MET A 256 26.78 -11.44 47.95
N PRO A 257 25.61 -12.07 48.09
CA PRO A 257 24.47 -11.66 48.95
C PRO A 257 24.67 -12.06 50.43
N ALA A 258 24.21 -11.19 51.34
CA ALA A 258 24.27 -11.40 52.81
C ALA A 258 23.14 -10.54 53.45
N THR A 259 22.69 -10.94 54.65
CA THR A 259 21.69 -10.14 55.39
C THR A 259 22.32 -9.00 56.17
N THR A 260 23.63 -9.05 56.34
CA THR A 260 24.44 -7.97 56.94
C THR A 260 25.62 -7.67 56.03
N VAL A 261 25.74 -6.42 55.64
CA VAL A 261 26.82 -5.96 54.76
C VAL A 261 27.53 -4.80 55.45
N ARG A 262 28.81 -4.95 55.69
CA ARG A 262 29.65 -3.92 56.30
C ARG A 262 30.57 -3.35 55.22
N CYS A 263 30.60 -2.01 55.17
CA CYS A 263 31.44 -1.19 54.33
C CYS A 263 32.44 -0.49 55.28
N ASP A 264 33.73 -0.78 55.20
CA ASP A 264 34.76 -0.14 55.99
C ASP A 264 35.49 0.92 55.14
N SER A 265 35.87 2.01 55.79
CA SER A 265 36.67 3.04 55.15
C SER A 265 38.01 2.50 54.70
N TRP A 266 38.61 3.19 53.76
CA TRP A 266 39.91 2.81 53.22
C TRP A 266 41.01 2.99 54.28
N ASN A 267 42.13 2.33 54.14
CA ASN A 267 43.29 2.49 55.03
C ASN A 267 44.15 3.64 54.51
N LEU A 268 44.40 4.62 55.34
CA LEU A 268 45.25 5.74 54.97
C LEU A 268 46.67 5.23 54.58
N VAL A 269 47.12 5.66 53.42
CA VAL A 269 48.47 5.37 52.93
C VAL A 269 49.20 6.71 52.77
N ASN A 270 50.28 6.87 53.50
CA ASN A 270 51.14 8.05 53.52
C ASN A 270 50.35 9.36 53.89
N ASN A 271 49.36 9.23 54.80
CA ASN A 271 48.58 10.36 55.33
C ASN A 271 47.89 11.21 54.26
N LYS A 272 47.52 10.61 53.17
CA LYS A 272 46.73 11.29 52.13
C LYS A 272 45.25 11.07 52.36
N GLU A 273 44.49 12.16 52.29
CA GLU A 273 43.05 12.08 52.29
C GLU A 273 42.58 11.76 50.88
N TYR A 274 41.46 11.09 50.79
CA TYR A 274 40.86 10.66 49.52
C TYR A 274 39.38 11.03 49.52
N SER A 275 38.79 10.92 48.37
CA SER A 275 37.33 11.10 48.18
C SER A 275 36.72 9.74 47.82
N PRO A 276 36.18 9.00 48.80
CA PRO A 276 35.57 7.70 48.50
C PRO A 276 34.28 7.85 47.73
N GLY A 277 33.96 6.79 46.97
CA GLY A 277 32.67 6.69 46.32
C GLY A 277 31.57 6.23 47.28
N THR A 278 30.36 6.02 46.73
CA THR A 278 29.23 5.49 47.53
C THR A 278 29.01 3.99 47.24
N LEU A 279 28.65 3.23 48.29
CA LEU A 279 28.07 1.91 48.15
C LEU A 279 26.57 2.01 48.19
N VAL A 280 25.91 1.40 47.21
CA VAL A 280 24.44 1.32 47.11
C VAL A 280 24.08 -0.17 47.17
N VAL A 281 23.24 -0.54 48.13
CA VAL A 281 22.76 -1.91 48.31
C VAL A 281 21.24 -1.95 48.17
N ALA A 282 20.70 -3.10 47.79
CA ALA A 282 19.26 -3.30 47.71
C ALA A 282 18.87 -4.65 48.30
N SER A 283 17.70 -4.69 48.89
CA SER A 283 17.05 -5.90 49.36
C SER A 283 15.66 -6.00 48.75
N THR A 284 15.19 -7.23 48.45
CA THR A 284 13.90 -7.46 47.84
C THR A 284 12.83 -7.70 48.89
N ALA A 285 11.81 -6.86 48.88
CA ALA A 285 10.65 -6.91 49.76
C ALA A 285 11.03 -7.17 51.24
N PRO A 286 12.00 -6.40 51.80
CA PRO A 286 12.30 -6.56 53.21
C PRO A 286 11.16 -6.00 54.04
N THR A 287 10.88 -6.61 55.19
CA THR A 287 9.99 -6.04 56.20
C THR A 287 10.76 -5.21 57.21
N ASN A 288 12.07 -5.46 57.29
CA ASN A 288 12.98 -4.67 58.16
C ASN A 288 14.25 -4.39 57.38
N PHE A 289 14.66 -3.11 57.42
CA PHE A 289 15.89 -2.68 56.79
C PHE A 289 16.54 -1.60 57.61
N ALA A 290 17.84 -1.78 57.98
CA ALA A 290 18.53 -0.85 58.85
C ALA A 290 19.88 -0.49 58.26
N ALA A 291 20.33 0.70 58.60
CA ALA A 291 21.71 1.12 58.30
C ALA A 291 22.34 1.72 59.60
N THR A 292 23.53 1.27 59.92
CA THR A 292 24.27 1.73 61.07
C THR A 292 25.51 2.45 60.60
N PHE A 293 25.67 3.67 61.05
CA PHE A 293 26.89 4.43 60.87
C PHE A 293 27.68 4.42 62.20
N GLY A 294 29.00 4.33 62.08
CA GLY A 294 29.84 4.29 63.22
C GLY A 294 31.30 4.57 62.88
N ASN A 295 32.08 4.86 63.92
CA ASN A 295 33.50 5.10 63.85
C ASN A 295 34.26 4.16 64.76
N THR A 296 35.50 3.88 64.41
CA THR A 296 36.36 3.02 65.29
C THR A 296 36.76 3.74 66.55
N VAL A 297 36.79 5.05 66.54
CA VAL A 297 36.95 5.86 67.74
C VAL A 297 35.88 6.92 67.83
N LEU A 298 35.52 7.38 68.96
CA LEU A 298 34.51 8.41 69.16
C LEU A 298 35.10 9.77 68.80
N ASP A 299 34.59 10.36 67.70
CA ASP A 299 35.04 11.68 67.26
C ASP A 299 33.89 12.49 66.70
N THR A 300 34.16 13.60 66.01
CA THR A 300 33.21 14.54 65.53
C THR A 300 32.93 14.35 64.03
N SER A 301 33.43 13.29 63.40
CA SER A 301 33.15 13.03 62.01
C SER A 301 31.65 12.72 61.78
N ARG A 302 31.18 13.09 60.62
CA ARG A 302 29.76 13.03 60.30
C ARG A 302 29.52 12.09 59.13
N GLN A 303 28.54 11.23 59.28
CA GLN A 303 28.14 10.28 58.26
C GLN A 303 26.69 10.49 57.85
N GLY A 304 26.35 10.09 56.67
CA GLY A 304 25.01 10.14 56.14
C GLY A 304 24.61 8.89 55.42
N LEU A 305 23.32 8.61 55.40
CA LEU A 305 22.77 7.50 54.63
C LEU A 305 21.48 7.94 53.94
N ALA A 306 21.11 7.29 52.88
CA ALA A 306 19.85 7.56 52.15
C ALA A 306 19.18 6.24 51.85
N PHE A 307 17.83 6.27 51.85
CA PHE A 307 17.01 5.15 51.43
C PHE A 307 16.31 5.49 50.11
N GLY A 308 16.04 4.47 49.30
CA GLY A 308 15.31 4.60 48.04
C GLY A 308 14.53 3.36 47.72
N VAL A 309 13.64 3.47 46.76
CA VAL A 309 12.90 2.33 46.22
C VAL A 309 13.39 2.08 44.78
N LEU A 310 13.76 0.87 44.49
CA LEU A 310 14.20 0.44 43.16
C LEU A 310 12.97 0.00 42.36
N LEU A 311 12.66 0.71 41.32
CA LEU A 311 11.46 0.58 40.49
C LEU A 311 11.84 0.04 39.11
N SER A 312 11.00 -0.84 38.56
CA SER A 312 11.09 -1.24 37.16
C SER A 312 10.13 -0.38 36.34
N LYS A 313 10.46 -0.14 35.08
CA LYS A 313 9.64 0.71 34.20
C LYS A 313 9.36 -0.01 32.89
N VAL A 314 8.16 0.20 32.37
CA VAL A 314 7.69 -0.42 31.14
C VAL A 314 7.05 0.64 30.24
N LYS A 315 7.16 0.47 28.91
CA LYS A 315 6.59 1.39 27.94
C LYS A 315 6.31 0.67 26.64
N ILE A 316 5.18 0.97 25.99
CA ILE A 316 4.92 0.56 24.61
C ILE A 316 4.50 1.78 23.78
N ASP A 317 5.10 1.89 22.60
CA ASP A 317 4.79 2.90 21.61
C ASP A 317 4.23 2.25 20.34
N LYS A 318 3.44 3.00 19.59
CA LYS A 318 2.83 2.60 18.32
C LYS A 318 3.21 3.57 17.21
N ASP A 319 3.61 3.03 16.05
CA ASP A 319 3.67 3.75 14.76
C ASP A 319 2.72 3.08 13.78
N LEU A 320 2.00 3.88 13.00
CA LEU A 320 0.99 3.39 12.05
C LEU A 320 1.11 4.12 10.72
N THR A 321 1.28 3.36 9.64
CA THR A 321 1.01 3.84 8.29
C THR A 321 -0.24 3.10 7.82
N ARG A 322 -1.33 3.82 7.59
CA ARG A 322 -2.64 3.20 7.35
C ARG A 322 -2.75 2.55 5.98
N VAL A 323 -3.34 1.36 5.95
CA VAL A 323 -3.82 0.71 4.73
C VAL A 323 -5.18 1.30 4.35
N THR A 324 -6.06 1.41 5.36
CA THR A 324 -7.42 1.95 5.17
C THR A 324 -7.56 3.22 6.02
N PRO A 325 -8.06 4.32 5.47
CA PRO A 325 -8.35 5.52 6.28
C PRO A 325 -9.30 5.19 7.43
N GLY A 326 -8.98 5.73 8.60
CA GLY A 326 -9.79 5.51 9.80
C GLY A 326 -9.41 4.29 10.64
N ASP A 327 -8.49 3.44 10.19
CA ASP A 327 -8.01 2.33 11.02
C ASP A 327 -7.41 2.87 12.32
N ASP A 328 -7.74 2.21 13.44
CA ASP A 328 -7.38 2.64 14.79
C ASP A 328 -6.95 1.41 15.61
N PHE A 329 -5.81 1.50 16.27
CA PHE A 329 -5.23 0.42 17.06
C PHE A 329 -5.01 0.85 18.50
N THR A 330 -5.36 -0.02 19.44
CA THR A 330 -5.10 0.13 20.87
C THR A 330 -3.85 -0.68 21.22
N ILE A 331 -2.95 -0.05 21.96
CA ILE A 331 -1.76 -0.72 22.53
C ILE A 331 -1.85 -0.70 24.06
N GLY A 332 -1.24 -1.67 24.70
CA GLY A 332 -1.24 -1.71 26.15
C GLY A 332 -0.23 -2.70 26.71
N MET A 333 -0.23 -2.77 28.04
CA MET A 333 0.59 -3.72 28.80
C MET A 333 -0.20 -4.27 29.94
N SER A 334 0.15 -5.48 30.38
CA SER A 334 -0.57 -6.25 31.39
C SER A 334 0.40 -7.06 32.23
N THR A 335 0.07 -7.29 33.50
CA THR A 335 0.82 -8.24 34.33
C THR A 335 0.48 -9.67 33.90
N GLY A 336 1.48 -10.56 34.01
CA GLY A 336 1.36 -11.95 33.59
C GLY A 336 1.83 -12.17 32.15
N HIS A 337 2.07 -13.46 31.84
CA HIS A 337 2.30 -13.88 30.45
C HIS A 337 0.96 -14.34 29.86
N HIS A 338 0.51 -13.67 28.84
CA HIS A 338 -0.77 -13.94 28.16
C HIS A 338 -0.50 -14.47 26.76
N ALA A 339 -1.30 -15.43 26.33
CA ALA A 339 -1.10 -16.13 25.06
C ALA A 339 -1.38 -15.23 23.84
N ASP A 340 -2.24 -14.24 24.00
CA ASP A 340 -2.68 -13.37 22.91
C ASP A 340 -3.10 -11.99 23.42
N ALA A 341 -3.29 -11.06 22.50
CA ALA A 341 -3.66 -9.69 22.81
C ALA A 341 -5.03 -9.55 23.46
N GLY A 342 -5.96 -10.44 23.18
CA GLY A 342 -7.30 -10.44 23.80
C GLY A 342 -7.23 -10.77 25.29
N ALA A 343 -6.52 -11.84 25.64
CA ALA A 343 -6.30 -12.24 27.03
C ALA A 343 -5.50 -11.18 27.81
N ALA A 344 -4.47 -10.60 27.18
CA ALA A 344 -3.67 -9.54 27.80
C ALA A 344 -4.50 -8.29 28.07
N ALA A 345 -5.31 -7.86 27.11
CA ALA A 345 -6.14 -6.66 27.25
C ALA A 345 -7.22 -6.79 28.35
N ALA A 346 -7.59 -8.01 28.71
CA ALA A 346 -8.55 -8.23 29.79
C ALA A 346 -7.97 -7.90 31.17
N THR A 347 -6.65 -7.89 31.29
CA THR A 347 -5.91 -7.59 32.53
C THR A 347 -5.03 -6.35 32.38
N GLU A 348 -5.39 -5.43 31.49
CA GLU A 348 -4.57 -4.27 31.14
C GLU A 348 -4.28 -3.36 32.35
N ILE A 349 -3.07 -2.88 32.45
CA ILE A 349 -2.67 -1.85 33.42
C ILE A 349 -2.68 -0.47 32.77
N LYS A 350 -2.25 -0.39 31.52
CA LYS A 350 -2.16 0.86 30.75
C LYS A 350 -2.43 0.58 29.28
N SER A 351 -3.17 1.48 28.63
CA SER A 351 -3.42 1.41 27.20
C SER A 351 -3.67 2.80 26.62
N THR A 352 -3.54 2.91 25.32
CA THR A 352 -3.85 4.12 24.56
C THR A 352 -4.15 3.73 23.11
N THR A 353 -4.76 4.65 22.33
CA THR A 353 -5.13 4.38 20.93
C THR A 353 -4.50 5.42 20.01
N THR A 354 -4.36 5.07 18.72
CA THR A 354 -3.94 6.03 17.70
C THR A 354 -5.06 7.02 17.35
N GLY A 355 -6.32 6.63 17.55
CA GLY A 355 -7.45 7.40 17.02
C GLY A 355 -7.55 7.28 15.50
N ALA A 356 -8.63 7.80 14.93
CA ALA A 356 -8.92 7.62 13.51
C ALA A 356 -7.94 8.37 12.58
N THR A 357 -7.31 9.42 13.08
CA THR A 357 -6.41 10.28 12.30
C THR A 357 -4.94 10.17 12.72
N ASP A 358 -4.68 9.94 14.00
CA ASP A 358 -3.30 9.96 14.53
C ASP A 358 -2.55 8.69 14.13
N THR A 359 -1.27 8.86 13.83
CA THR A 359 -0.40 7.75 13.39
C THR A 359 0.48 7.20 14.51
N THR A 360 0.41 7.79 15.70
CA THR A 360 1.23 7.35 16.84
C THR A 360 0.39 7.24 18.11
N ALA A 361 0.84 6.39 19.02
CA ALA A 361 0.30 6.29 20.37
C ALA A 361 1.44 5.88 21.32
N SER A 362 1.31 6.21 22.60
CA SER A 362 2.33 5.89 23.61
C SER A 362 1.67 5.74 24.98
N THR A 363 1.99 4.69 25.69
CA THR A 363 1.56 4.56 27.11
C THR A 363 2.35 5.50 28.02
N GLY A 364 3.45 6.09 27.51
CA GLY A 364 4.44 6.71 28.39
C GLY A 364 5.17 5.64 29.22
N TRP A 365 6.18 6.04 29.96
CA TRP A 365 6.83 5.14 30.93
C TRP A 365 5.90 4.95 32.13
N ARG A 366 5.74 3.72 32.56
CA ARG A 366 4.92 3.37 33.73
C ARG A 366 5.75 2.53 34.69
N THR A 367 5.59 2.80 35.96
CA THR A 367 6.24 2.03 37.02
C THR A 367 5.56 0.67 37.18
N LEU A 368 6.37 -0.38 37.28
CA LEU A 368 5.92 -1.71 37.61
C LEU A 368 6.92 -2.30 38.58
N LEU A 369 6.46 -2.71 39.76
CA LEU A 369 7.34 -3.27 40.74
C LEU A 369 7.62 -4.74 40.43
N ALA A 370 8.89 -5.10 40.43
CA ALA A 370 9.36 -6.43 40.07
C ALA A 370 10.01 -7.13 41.25
N ASP A 371 9.89 -8.45 41.29
CA ASP A 371 10.42 -9.33 42.33
C ASP A 371 11.75 -9.97 41.89
N THR A 372 12.38 -10.67 42.81
CA THR A 372 13.53 -11.57 42.52
C THR A 372 13.11 -12.73 41.65
N THR A 373 11.88 -13.26 41.83
CA THR A 373 11.26 -14.10 40.79
C THR A 373 10.81 -13.17 39.68
N PRO A 374 11.33 -13.33 38.48
CA PRO A 374 11.02 -12.32 37.44
C PRO A 374 9.52 -12.13 37.24
N THR A 375 9.09 -10.89 37.31
CA THR A 375 7.65 -10.53 37.21
C THR A 375 7.26 -10.52 35.73
N PRO A 376 6.33 -11.39 35.31
CA PRO A 376 5.95 -11.44 33.89
C PRO A 376 5.10 -10.23 33.51
N VAL A 377 5.36 -9.71 32.31
CA VAL A 377 4.58 -8.63 31.70
C VAL A 377 4.37 -8.94 30.23
N THR A 378 3.19 -8.60 29.73
CA THR A 378 2.83 -8.76 28.31
C THR A 378 2.50 -7.40 27.71
N PHE A 379 3.15 -7.08 26.60
CA PHE A 379 2.85 -5.94 25.76
C PHE A 379 1.95 -6.43 24.61
N TRP A 380 0.92 -5.69 24.26
CA TRP A 380 -0.08 -6.15 23.29
C TRP A 380 -0.57 -5.01 22.42
N GLU A 381 -1.10 -5.40 21.24
CA GLU A 381 -1.79 -4.52 20.30
C GLU A 381 -3.05 -5.23 19.79
N LYS A 382 -4.13 -4.46 19.62
CA LYS A 382 -5.36 -4.98 19.00
C LYS A 382 -6.09 -3.87 18.24
N PRO A 383 -6.96 -4.20 17.28
CA PRO A 383 -7.84 -3.20 16.68
C PRO A 383 -8.74 -2.60 17.76
N THR A 384 -8.94 -1.28 17.70
CA THR A 384 -9.76 -0.56 18.70
C THR A 384 -11.24 -0.90 18.54
N THR A 385 -11.67 -1.05 17.28
CA THR A 385 -13.07 -1.36 16.95
C THR A 385 -13.13 -2.52 15.94
N SER A 386 -14.28 -3.14 15.82
CA SER A 386 -14.51 -4.18 14.81
C SER A 386 -14.47 -3.63 13.37
N ALA A 387 -14.58 -2.31 13.21
CA ALA A 387 -14.47 -1.68 11.89
C ALA A 387 -13.01 -1.59 11.40
N THR A 388 -12.05 -1.56 12.33
CA THR A 388 -10.63 -1.50 12.00
C THR A 388 -10.21 -2.75 11.24
N LYS A 389 -9.64 -2.58 10.04
CA LYS A 389 -9.11 -3.70 9.25
C LYS A 389 -7.72 -4.07 9.76
N THR A 390 -7.50 -5.35 9.96
CA THR A 390 -6.19 -5.87 10.40
C THR A 390 -5.42 -6.52 9.26
N ALA A 391 -6.10 -6.81 8.14
CA ALA A 391 -5.46 -7.39 6.96
C ALA A 391 -4.59 -6.35 6.25
N ASN A 392 -3.59 -6.83 5.54
CA ASN A 392 -2.69 -6.07 4.67
C ASN A 392 -1.68 -5.20 5.43
N TYR A 393 -1.51 -5.45 6.75
CA TYR A 393 -0.48 -4.80 7.56
C TYR A 393 0.71 -5.73 7.77
N ALA A 394 1.90 -5.20 7.49
CA ALA A 394 3.18 -5.77 7.90
C ALA A 394 3.48 -5.23 9.29
N THR A 395 3.42 -6.09 10.32
CA THR A 395 3.61 -5.71 11.71
C THR A 395 5.02 -6.06 12.17
N SER A 396 5.70 -5.12 12.81
CA SER A 396 7.02 -5.31 13.38
C SER A 396 7.02 -4.94 14.86
N TRP A 397 7.75 -5.73 15.66
CA TRP A 397 7.99 -5.47 17.07
C TRP A 397 9.49 -5.24 17.30
N ASP A 398 9.83 -4.12 17.93
CA ASP A 398 11.18 -3.80 18.38
C ASP A 398 11.10 -3.62 19.90
N CYS A 399 11.65 -4.57 20.65
CA CYS A 399 11.62 -4.55 22.10
C CYS A 399 13.03 -4.48 22.66
N GLN A 400 13.21 -3.76 23.76
CA GLN A 400 14.50 -3.57 24.41
C GLN A 400 14.35 -3.77 25.92
N VAL A 401 15.33 -4.43 26.51
CA VAL A 401 15.48 -4.52 27.96
C VAL A 401 16.77 -3.77 28.31
N ASN A 402 16.64 -2.73 29.13
CA ASN A 402 17.77 -1.88 29.53
C ASN A 402 18.55 -1.35 28.31
N GLY A 403 17.84 -1.01 27.23
CA GLY A 403 18.43 -0.47 26.01
C GLY A 403 19.00 -1.52 25.06
N VAL A 404 18.94 -2.79 25.41
CA VAL A 404 19.45 -3.89 24.56
C VAL A 404 18.27 -4.56 23.86
N THR A 405 18.31 -4.60 22.52
CA THR A 405 17.23 -5.23 21.73
C THR A 405 17.13 -6.72 22.05
N GLN A 406 15.91 -7.19 22.27
CA GLN A 406 15.62 -8.59 22.57
C GLN A 406 14.38 -9.07 21.80
N ALA A 407 14.39 -10.35 21.42
CA ALA A 407 13.29 -10.98 20.68
C ALA A 407 12.20 -11.44 21.67
N LEU A 408 11.42 -10.49 22.15
CA LEU A 408 10.38 -10.75 23.17
C LEU A 408 9.05 -11.22 22.60
N ARG A 409 8.88 -11.17 21.26
CA ARG A 409 7.60 -11.47 20.61
C ARG A 409 7.24 -12.96 20.71
N VAL A 410 5.99 -13.24 21.13
CA VAL A 410 5.40 -14.58 21.19
C VAL A 410 3.97 -14.49 20.62
N GLY A 411 3.75 -15.09 19.44
CA GLY A 411 2.45 -14.94 18.78
C GLY A 411 2.17 -13.50 18.37
N ASP A 412 1.08 -12.92 18.84
CA ASP A 412 0.68 -11.52 18.56
C ASP A 412 0.98 -10.56 19.71
N VAL A 413 1.74 -10.98 20.69
CA VAL A 413 2.14 -10.18 21.87
C VAL A 413 3.67 -10.18 22.03
N ALA A 414 4.20 -9.32 22.90
CA ALA A 414 5.58 -9.41 23.35
C ALA A 414 5.59 -9.65 24.87
N GLN A 415 6.44 -10.56 25.34
CA GLN A 415 6.50 -10.99 26.72
C GLN A 415 7.88 -10.72 27.31
N ALA A 416 7.89 -10.12 28.49
CA ALA A 416 9.13 -9.89 29.25
C ALA A 416 8.97 -10.44 30.66
N ALA A 417 10.10 -10.71 31.32
CA ALA A 417 10.16 -11.11 32.73
C ALA A 417 11.06 -10.09 33.44
N LEU A 418 10.44 -9.19 34.22
CA LEU A 418 11.12 -8.06 34.85
C LEU A 418 11.86 -8.48 36.12
N THR A 419 13.08 -7.98 36.29
CA THR A 419 13.75 -7.97 37.58
C THR A 419 13.81 -6.52 38.13
N PRO A 420 14.01 -6.32 39.44
CA PRO A 420 14.03 -4.96 39.98
C PRO A 420 15.08 -4.06 39.33
N GLY A 421 14.62 -2.92 38.82
CA GLY A 421 15.48 -1.97 38.12
C GLY A 421 15.43 -2.06 36.60
N ASP A 422 14.72 -3.05 36.02
CA ASP A 422 14.65 -3.19 34.58
C ASP A 422 13.79 -2.08 33.93
N ASN A 423 14.23 -1.63 32.77
CA ASN A 423 13.48 -0.77 31.87
C ASN A 423 13.17 -1.57 30.60
N VAL A 424 11.90 -1.86 30.35
CA VAL A 424 11.47 -2.59 29.15
C VAL A 424 10.66 -1.65 28.25
N TYR A 425 11.12 -1.50 27.04
CA TYR A 425 10.49 -0.69 26.02
C TYR A 425 10.15 -1.57 24.81
N CYS A 426 8.91 -1.51 24.35
CA CYS A 426 8.50 -2.13 23.10
C CYS A 426 7.93 -1.07 22.15
N LYS A 427 8.22 -1.21 20.87
CA LYS A 427 7.63 -0.41 19.83
C LYS A 427 6.98 -1.35 18.82
N VAL A 428 5.68 -1.16 18.56
CA VAL A 428 4.96 -1.91 17.54
C VAL A 428 4.69 -0.99 16.35
N LYS A 429 5.02 -1.45 15.16
CA LYS A 429 4.88 -0.68 13.93
C LYS A 429 4.03 -1.46 12.93
N ASN A 430 2.97 -0.82 12.39
CA ASN A 430 2.16 -1.38 11.31
C ASN A 430 2.34 -0.53 10.06
N THR A 431 2.73 -1.17 8.95
CA THR A 431 2.86 -0.53 7.63
C THR A 431 2.15 -1.40 6.60
N PRO A 432 1.76 -0.84 5.43
CA PRO A 432 1.20 -1.68 4.38
C PRO A 432 2.19 -2.77 3.95
N VAL A 433 1.68 -3.96 3.62
CA VAL A 433 2.47 -4.96 2.90
C VAL A 433 2.90 -4.35 1.56
N LEU A 434 4.05 -4.78 1.04
CA LEU A 434 4.52 -4.30 -0.26
C LEU A 434 3.79 -5.07 -1.35
N VAL A 435 3.15 -4.35 -2.29
CA VAL A 435 2.36 -4.95 -3.36
C VAL A 435 2.78 -4.35 -4.70
N LYS A 436 2.91 -5.21 -5.71
CA LYS A 436 3.21 -4.80 -7.08
C LYS A 436 2.33 -5.58 -8.04
N LYS A 437 1.71 -4.88 -9.01
CA LYS A 437 0.95 -5.46 -10.10
C LYS A 437 1.70 -5.21 -11.40
N SER A 438 1.78 -6.24 -12.24
CA SER A 438 2.42 -6.15 -13.57
C SER A 438 1.71 -7.04 -14.56
N SER A 439 2.02 -6.85 -15.83
CA SER A 439 1.48 -7.66 -16.92
C SER A 439 2.55 -7.95 -17.97
N SER A 440 2.32 -8.98 -18.75
CA SER A 440 3.09 -9.32 -19.94
C SER A 440 2.12 -9.61 -21.08
N PRO A 441 2.06 -8.76 -22.11
CA PRO A 441 2.89 -7.57 -22.38
C PRO A 441 2.81 -6.50 -21.26
N PRO A 442 3.80 -5.61 -21.19
CA PRO A 442 3.77 -4.52 -20.20
C PRO A 442 2.57 -3.58 -20.35
N THR A 443 2.14 -3.01 -19.24
CA THR A 443 1.04 -2.01 -19.24
C THR A 443 1.33 -0.88 -20.25
N GLY A 444 0.29 -0.45 -20.96
CA GLY A 444 0.36 0.57 -22.01
C GLY A 444 0.59 0.00 -23.40
N GLU A 445 1.02 -1.25 -23.53
CA GLU A 445 1.21 -1.87 -24.83
C GLU A 445 -0.12 -2.34 -25.44
N THR A 446 -0.22 -2.18 -26.76
CA THR A 446 -1.38 -2.62 -27.54
C THR A 446 -1.47 -4.13 -27.55
N VAL A 447 -2.67 -4.67 -27.34
CA VAL A 447 -2.94 -6.10 -27.39
C VAL A 447 -3.98 -6.41 -28.48
N ASN A 448 -3.89 -7.60 -29.06
CA ASN A 448 -4.69 -8.00 -30.22
C ASN A 448 -5.61 -9.17 -29.88
N ILE A 449 -6.70 -9.29 -30.60
CA ILE A 449 -7.64 -10.40 -30.45
C ILE A 449 -6.88 -11.74 -30.53
N GLY A 450 -7.15 -12.66 -29.60
CA GLY A 450 -6.50 -13.95 -29.50
C GLY A 450 -5.19 -13.96 -28.73
N GLN A 451 -4.63 -12.78 -28.44
CA GLN A 451 -3.39 -12.67 -27.67
C GLN A 451 -3.66 -12.95 -26.19
N SER A 452 -2.67 -13.56 -25.50
CA SER A 452 -2.75 -13.82 -24.07
C SER A 452 -1.99 -12.74 -23.30
N ILE A 453 -2.61 -12.19 -22.27
CA ILE A 453 -1.99 -11.28 -21.29
C ILE A 453 -1.81 -12.08 -20.01
N THR A 454 -0.57 -12.12 -19.46
CA THR A 454 -0.31 -12.70 -18.16
C THR A 454 -0.20 -11.59 -17.14
N TYR A 455 -1.05 -11.60 -16.12
CA TYR A 455 -1.00 -10.68 -14.98
C TYR A 455 -0.26 -11.34 -13.82
N THR A 456 0.58 -10.56 -13.13
CA THR A 456 1.34 -11.01 -11.97
C THR A 456 1.15 -10.03 -10.82
N LEU A 457 0.68 -10.55 -9.69
CA LEU A 457 0.48 -9.82 -8.45
C LEU A 457 1.52 -10.33 -7.46
N ASN A 458 2.43 -9.46 -7.02
CA ASN A 458 3.48 -9.81 -6.08
C ASN A 458 3.18 -9.14 -4.74
N PHE A 459 3.33 -9.90 -3.66
CA PHE A 459 3.11 -9.45 -2.28
C PHE A 459 4.35 -9.77 -1.46
N GLU A 460 4.75 -8.83 -0.58
CA GLU A 460 5.87 -9.05 0.33
C GLU A 460 5.51 -8.49 1.70
N ASN A 461 5.76 -9.29 2.74
CA ASN A 461 5.59 -8.90 4.13
C ASN A 461 6.96 -8.51 4.70
N PRO A 462 7.34 -7.22 4.76
CA PRO A 462 8.61 -6.81 5.36
C PRO A 462 8.61 -6.81 6.88
N GLY A 463 7.50 -7.16 7.52
CA GLY A 463 7.36 -7.17 8.96
C GLY A 463 7.99 -8.38 9.63
N THR A 464 8.04 -8.35 10.97
CA THR A 464 8.56 -9.45 11.80
C THR A 464 7.45 -10.38 12.30
N ALA A 465 6.20 -10.13 11.87
CA ALA A 465 5.01 -10.91 12.21
C ALA A 465 4.34 -11.43 10.93
N PRO A 466 3.59 -12.55 10.99
CA PRO A 466 2.77 -12.95 9.83
C PRO A 466 1.76 -11.86 9.46
N ALA A 467 1.54 -11.67 8.16
CA ALA A 467 0.60 -10.67 7.64
C ALA A 467 -0.53 -11.37 6.86
N THR A 468 -1.76 -11.07 7.21
CA THR A 468 -2.94 -11.53 6.46
C THR A 468 -3.11 -10.67 5.22
N ILE A 469 -3.28 -11.30 4.07
CA ILE A 469 -3.48 -10.64 2.78
C ILE A 469 -4.98 -10.68 2.45
N ASP A 470 -5.52 -9.53 2.06
CA ASP A 470 -6.91 -9.38 1.63
C ASP A 470 -6.95 -8.31 0.54
N TYR A 471 -6.93 -8.74 -0.73
CA TYR A 471 -6.99 -7.87 -1.90
C TYR A 471 -8.05 -8.37 -2.87
N THR A 472 -8.57 -7.46 -3.69
CA THR A 472 -9.49 -7.78 -4.78
C THR A 472 -8.96 -7.18 -6.07
N ASP A 473 -8.85 -8.00 -7.10
CA ASP A 473 -8.47 -7.58 -8.45
C ASP A 473 -9.75 -7.44 -9.28
N TYR A 474 -10.08 -6.22 -9.70
CA TYR A 474 -11.31 -5.87 -10.41
C TYR A 474 -11.09 -5.98 -11.91
N LEU A 475 -11.89 -6.84 -12.54
CA LEU A 475 -11.76 -7.24 -13.94
C LEU A 475 -12.94 -6.75 -14.82
N ALA A 476 -13.82 -5.89 -14.30
CA ALA A 476 -15.03 -5.49 -15.04
C ALA A 476 -14.68 -4.93 -16.43
N ASP A 477 -13.63 -4.11 -16.52
CA ASP A 477 -13.14 -3.50 -17.76
C ASP A 477 -12.08 -4.39 -18.44
N VAL A 478 -12.07 -5.70 -18.11
CA VAL A 478 -11.21 -6.71 -18.73
C VAL A 478 -12.09 -7.80 -19.36
N ILE A 479 -13.17 -8.22 -18.66
CA ILE A 479 -13.98 -9.34 -19.11
C ILE A 479 -14.89 -9.00 -20.30
N ASP A 480 -15.17 -7.72 -20.55
CA ASP A 480 -15.89 -7.30 -21.75
C ASP A 480 -15.02 -7.49 -23.01
N ASP A 481 -13.69 -7.37 -22.89
CA ASP A 481 -12.71 -7.52 -23.96
C ASP A 481 -11.81 -8.75 -23.81
N GLY A 482 -12.06 -9.64 -22.81
CA GLY A 482 -11.22 -10.81 -22.60
C GLY A 482 -11.90 -11.95 -21.85
N THR A 483 -11.22 -13.10 -21.82
CA THR A 483 -11.62 -14.28 -21.06
C THR A 483 -10.52 -14.62 -20.06
N VAL A 484 -10.89 -14.74 -18.77
CA VAL A 484 -9.96 -14.88 -17.66
C VAL A 484 -9.78 -16.34 -17.29
N ALA A 485 -8.52 -16.75 -17.01
CA ALA A 485 -8.18 -18.06 -16.44
C ALA A 485 -7.25 -17.84 -15.25
N VAL A 486 -7.73 -18.15 -14.04
CA VAL A 486 -6.94 -18.00 -12.82
C VAL A 486 -5.84 -19.06 -12.79
N GLY A 487 -4.61 -18.64 -12.51
CA GLY A 487 -3.44 -19.51 -12.51
C GLY A 487 -2.95 -19.83 -11.10
N ALA A 488 -1.64 -19.88 -10.93
CA ALA A 488 -1.00 -20.32 -9.69
C ALA A 488 -0.94 -19.23 -8.64
N ALA A 489 -1.02 -19.63 -7.36
CA ALA A 489 -0.72 -18.81 -6.20
C ALA A 489 0.39 -19.48 -5.38
N THR A 490 1.32 -18.68 -4.84
CA THR A 490 2.47 -19.18 -4.08
C THR A 490 2.56 -18.45 -2.73
N GLY A 491 3.47 -18.91 -1.85
CA GLY A 491 3.80 -18.22 -0.60
C GLY A 491 2.70 -18.24 0.45
N GLY A 492 1.76 -19.20 0.35
CA GLY A 492 0.63 -19.29 1.30
C GLY A 492 -0.57 -18.43 0.88
N LEU A 493 -0.52 -17.85 -0.35
CA LEU A 493 -1.64 -17.08 -0.90
C LEU A 493 -2.62 -18.02 -1.62
N THR A 494 -3.86 -17.52 -1.73
CA THR A 494 -4.91 -18.14 -2.52
C THR A 494 -5.51 -17.10 -3.46
N ALA A 495 -6.01 -17.54 -4.62
CA ALA A 495 -6.67 -16.68 -5.57
C ALA A 495 -7.83 -17.44 -6.21
N ALA A 496 -8.99 -16.83 -6.29
CA ALA A 496 -10.19 -17.44 -6.88
C ALA A 496 -11.10 -16.37 -7.45
N LEU A 497 -11.83 -16.74 -8.50
CA LEU A 497 -12.88 -15.86 -9.04
C LEU A 497 -13.96 -15.65 -7.97
N ASN A 498 -14.38 -14.40 -7.82
CA ASN A 498 -15.46 -13.99 -6.95
C ASN A 498 -16.47 -13.23 -7.81
N GLY A 499 -17.45 -13.98 -8.32
CA GLY A 499 -18.29 -13.50 -9.40
C GLY A 499 -17.56 -13.66 -10.74
N ALA A 500 -18.05 -12.98 -11.77
CA ALA A 500 -17.44 -13.00 -13.09
C ALA A 500 -16.29 -12.01 -13.24
N ASP A 501 -16.34 -10.93 -12.49
CA ASP A 501 -15.58 -9.69 -12.72
C ASP A 501 -14.53 -9.39 -11.65
N LYS A 502 -14.20 -10.35 -10.77
CA LYS A 502 -13.25 -10.11 -9.67
C LYS A 502 -12.42 -11.37 -9.40
N ILE A 503 -11.16 -11.16 -9.02
CA ILE A 503 -10.34 -12.23 -8.40
C ILE A 503 -10.08 -11.80 -6.95
N LYS A 504 -10.51 -12.65 -6.00
CA LYS A 504 -10.22 -12.46 -4.58
C LYS A 504 -8.87 -13.08 -4.26
N VAL A 505 -7.96 -12.30 -3.68
CA VAL A 505 -6.64 -12.75 -3.23
C VAL A 505 -6.61 -12.72 -1.71
N GLY A 506 -6.28 -13.84 -1.09
CA GLY A 506 -6.21 -13.99 0.34
C GLY A 506 -5.06 -14.88 0.78
N GLY A 507 -4.94 -15.10 2.10
CA GLY A 507 -3.92 -15.98 2.66
C GLY A 507 -3.08 -15.28 3.72
N THR A 508 -1.98 -15.93 4.13
CA THR A 508 -1.09 -15.38 5.15
C THR A 508 0.36 -15.52 4.70
N LEU A 509 1.09 -14.40 4.71
CA LEU A 509 2.54 -14.40 4.45
C LEU A 509 3.28 -14.43 5.77
N PRO A 510 4.24 -15.35 5.97
CA PRO A 510 5.07 -15.31 7.18
C PRO A 510 5.93 -14.06 7.24
N ALA A 511 6.57 -13.82 8.37
CA ALA A 511 7.52 -12.71 8.54
C ALA A 511 8.60 -12.77 7.45
N GLY A 512 8.83 -11.66 6.75
CA GLY A 512 9.77 -11.58 5.63
C GLY A 512 9.33 -12.36 4.39
N GLY A 513 8.13 -12.95 4.40
CA GLY A 513 7.64 -13.83 3.34
C GLY A 513 7.20 -13.11 2.09
N LYS A 514 7.26 -13.82 0.95
CA LYS A 514 6.80 -13.32 -0.34
C LYS A 514 5.83 -14.32 -0.95
N GLY A 515 4.86 -13.78 -1.72
CA GLY A 515 3.90 -14.60 -2.44
C GLY A 515 3.54 -13.95 -3.76
N THR A 516 3.14 -14.78 -4.72
CA THR A 516 2.80 -14.34 -6.07
C THR A 516 1.50 -15.01 -6.50
N VAL A 517 0.64 -14.26 -7.16
CA VAL A 517 -0.55 -14.77 -7.86
C VAL A 517 -0.39 -14.47 -9.34
N THR A 518 -0.61 -15.44 -10.20
CA THR A 518 -0.64 -15.25 -11.65
C THR A 518 -1.99 -15.69 -12.23
N TYR A 519 -2.42 -15.02 -13.29
CA TYR A 519 -3.59 -15.42 -14.08
C TYR A 519 -3.42 -14.89 -15.49
N THR A 520 -4.17 -15.48 -16.43
CA THR A 520 -4.10 -15.09 -17.84
C THR A 520 -5.45 -14.60 -18.33
N VAL A 521 -5.40 -13.69 -19.31
CA VAL A 521 -6.56 -13.20 -20.03
C VAL A 521 -6.31 -13.40 -21.51
N THR A 522 -7.20 -14.12 -22.20
CA THR A 522 -7.17 -14.22 -23.65
C THR A 522 -8.08 -13.12 -24.22
N VAL A 523 -7.51 -12.24 -25.02
CA VAL A 523 -8.19 -11.08 -25.58
C VAL A 523 -9.22 -11.54 -26.63
N LYS A 524 -10.44 -11.00 -26.55
CA LYS A 524 -11.53 -11.27 -27.52
C LYS A 524 -12.04 -9.96 -28.10
N ASP A 525 -12.84 -10.06 -29.17
CA ASP A 525 -13.52 -8.90 -29.72
C ASP A 525 -14.74 -8.54 -28.85
N GLY A 526 -14.87 -7.29 -28.46
CA GLY A 526 -15.99 -6.86 -27.62
C GLY A 526 -15.74 -5.49 -27.00
N GLY A 527 -16.44 -5.22 -25.94
CA GLY A 527 -16.24 -4.15 -25.01
C GLY A 527 -15.91 -2.76 -25.54
N ASN A 528 -15.13 -2.04 -24.76
CA ASN A 528 -14.74 -0.65 -25.04
C ASN A 528 -13.35 -0.53 -25.68
N LYS A 529 -12.71 -1.68 -26.00
CA LYS A 529 -11.38 -1.80 -26.64
C LYS A 529 -10.24 -1.32 -25.74
N VAL A 530 -10.41 -1.41 -24.40
CA VAL A 530 -9.32 -1.19 -23.45
C VAL A 530 -9.51 -2.11 -22.26
N LEU A 531 -8.44 -2.81 -21.83
CA LEU A 531 -8.47 -3.66 -20.67
C LEU A 531 -7.81 -2.93 -19.50
N ASN A 532 -8.61 -2.27 -18.63
CA ASN A 532 -8.14 -1.63 -17.40
C ASN A 532 -8.39 -2.59 -16.24
N ASN A 533 -7.33 -2.87 -15.47
CA ASN A 533 -7.33 -3.90 -14.45
C ASN A 533 -6.78 -3.34 -13.14
N TYR A 534 -7.56 -3.40 -12.04
CA TYR A 534 -7.29 -2.70 -10.78
C TYR A 534 -7.18 -3.67 -9.62
N LEU A 535 -6.08 -3.59 -8.85
CA LEU A 535 -5.90 -4.35 -7.61
C LEU A 535 -6.05 -3.40 -6.42
N VAL A 536 -6.99 -3.67 -5.51
CA VAL A 536 -7.25 -2.81 -4.35
C VAL A 536 -7.34 -3.62 -3.07
N PRO A 537 -7.02 -3.03 -1.89
CA PRO A 537 -7.16 -3.74 -0.62
C PRO A 537 -8.63 -3.99 -0.25
N GLY A 538 -8.91 -5.18 0.23
CA GLY A 538 -10.23 -5.60 0.69
C GLY A 538 -11.29 -5.50 -0.40
N THR A 539 -12.32 -4.72 -0.14
CA THR A 539 -13.41 -4.43 -1.08
C THR A 539 -13.48 -2.93 -1.41
N THR A 540 -12.38 -2.23 -1.29
CA THR A 540 -12.28 -0.80 -1.65
C THR A 540 -12.68 -0.62 -3.11
N THR A 541 -13.42 0.46 -3.40
CA THR A 541 -13.82 0.80 -4.77
C THR A 541 -12.58 1.19 -5.58
N PRO A 542 -12.38 0.60 -6.77
CA PRO A 542 -11.23 0.98 -7.60
C PRO A 542 -11.36 2.41 -8.12
N PRO A 543 -10.23 3.06 -8.46
CA PRO A 543 -10.26 4.35 -9.13
C PRO A 543 -11.00 4.30 -10.46
N THR A 544 -11.49 5.44 -10.93
CA THR A 544 -12.19 5.54 -12.22
C THR A 544 -11.25 5.59 -13.42
N THR A 545 -9.97 5.91 -13.17
CA THR A 545 -8.95 5.96 -14.22
C THR A 545 -7.72 5.18 -13.75
N CYS A 546 -7.13 4.44 -14.69
CA CYS A 546 -5.88 3.70 -14.40
C CYS A 546 -4.69 4.58 -14.67
N ASP A 547 -3.93 4.87 -13.61
CA ASP A 547 -2.61 5.48 -13.69
C ASP A 547 -1.62 4.55 -12.99
N PRO A 548 -0.87 3.74 -13.73
CA PRO A 548 0.04 2.76 -13.11
C PRO A 548 1.14 3.37 -12.25
N ALA A 549 1.38 4.68 -12.36
CA ALA A 549 2.35 5.37 -11.50
C ALA A 549 1.81 5.63 -10.09
N THR A 550 0.51 5.74 -9.93
CA THR A 550 -0.13 6.08 -8.65
C THR A 550 -1.05 4.99 -8.12
N ASN A 551 -1.46 4.06 -8.96
CA ASN A 551 -2.42 3.01 -8.61
C ASN A 551 -1.86 1.62 -8.95
N LEU A 552 -2.34 0.61 -8.25
CA LEU A 552 -2.02 -0.78 -8.59
C LEU A 552 -2.94 -1.21 -9.75
N CYS A 553 -2.66 -0.72 -10.96
CA CYS A 553 -3.44 -1.04 -12.13
C CYS A 553 -2.57 -1.27 -13.36
N THR A 554 -3.17 -1.90 -14.38
CA THR A 554 -2.57 -2.06 -15.71
C THR A 554 -3.62 -1.70 -16.74
N THR A 555 -3.19 -1.18 -17.90
CA THR A 555 -4.07 -0.80 -19.01
C THR A 555 -3.50 -1.35 -20.30
N HIS A 556 -4.37 -1.91 -21.17
CA HIS A 556 -3.97 -2.41 -22.48
C HIS A 556 -4.98 -1.94 -23.51
N PRO A 557 -4.62 -1.00 -24.38
CA PRO A 557 -5.52 -0.57 -25.47
C PRO A 557 -5.55 -1.62 -26.58
N MET A 558 -6.70 -1.77 -27.22
CA MET A 558 -6.89 -2.65 -28.38
C MET A 558 -7.09 -1.82 -29.63
N PRO A 559 -6.61 -2.29 -30.80
CA PRO A 559 -6.91 -1.64 -32.08
C PRO A 559 -8.28 -2.09 -32.60
N GLY A 560 -8.89 -1.29 -33.49
CA GLY A 560 -10.14 -1.64 -34.13
C GLY A 560 -10.35 -0.77 -35.38
N PHE A 561 -10.85 -1.37 -36.46
CA PHE A 561 -11.12 -0.64 -37.72
C PHE A 561 -12.37 -1.21 -38.35
N THR A 562 -13.30 -0.32 -38.71
CA THR A 562 -14.53 -0.69 -39.44
C THR A 562 -14.63 0.12 -40.71
N LEU A 563 -15.36 -0.46 -41.71
CA LEU A 563 -15.56 0.16 -43.01
C LEU A 563 -17.04 0.12 -43.32
N THR A 564 -17.59 1.23 -43.83
CA THR A 564 -18.96 1.29 -44.31
C THR A 564 -18.99 1.99 -45.66
N LYS A 565 -20.03 1.70 -46.48
CA LYS A 565 -20.23 2.33 -47.78
C LYS A 565 -21.72 2.56 -47.98
N THR A 566 -22.07 3.77 -48.42
CA THR A 566 -23.43 4.13 -48.78
C THR A 566 -23.45 4.82 -50.14
N ALA A 567 -24.62 4.94 -50.73
CA ALA A 567 -24.78 5.60 -52.03
C ALA A 567 -26.08 6.43 -52.03
N ASP A 568 -26.12 7.45 -52.89
CA ASP A 568 -27.34 8.25 -53.16
C ASP A 568 -27.43 8.38 -54.68
N PRO A 569 -28.47 7.74 -55.35
CA PRO A 569 -29.56 6.95 -54.71
C PRO A 569 -29.07 5.76 -53.89
N VAL A 570 -29.92 5.29 -52.95
CA VAL A 570 -29.52 4.19 -52.07
C VAL A 570 -29.23 2.91 -52.87
N SER A 571 -28.32 2.07 -52.32
CA SER A 571 -27.96 0.79 -52.94
C SER A 571 -29.22 -0.06 -53.18
N GLY A 572 -29.34 -0.67 -54.35
CA GLY A 572 -30.51 -1.43 -54.82
C GLY A 572 -31.45 -0.60 -55.66
N SER A 573 -31.29 0.72 -55.71
CA SER A 573 -32.14 1.60 -56.59
C SER A 573 -31.77 1.45 -58.03
N THR A 574 -32.73 1.77 -58.92
CA THR A 574 -32.46 1.95 -60.35
C THR A 574 -31.87 3.31 -60.63
N VAL A 575 -31.05 3.37 -61.68
CA VAL A 575 -30.44 4.62 -62.16
C VAL A 575 -30.64 4.68 -63.71
N GLN A 576 -30.94 5.84 -64.24
CA GLN A 576 -31.07 6.03 -65.63
C GLN A 576 -29.75 6.51 -66.27
N ALA A 577 -29.67 6.35 -67.60
CA ALA A 577 -28.57 6.98 -68.36
C ALA A 577 -28.56 8.49 -68.07
N GLY A 578 -27.38 9.05 -67.83
CA GLY A 578 -27.17 10.45 -67.47
C GLY A 578 -27.38 10.84 -65.99
N GLU A 579 -27.91 9.93 -65.15
CA GLU A 579 -28.08 10.21 -63.73
C GLU A 579 -26.73 10.04 -62.96
N SER A 580 -26.62 10.72 -61.84
CA SER A 580 -25.42 10.61 -60.95
C SER A 580 -25.67 9.71 -59.75
N ILE A 581 -24.67 8.97 -59.40
CA ILE A 581 -24.61 8.23 -58.12
C ILE A 581 -23.51 8.85 -57.27
N LYS A 582 -23.85 9.27 -56.04
CA LYS A 582 -22.90 9.80 -55.08
C LYS A 582 -22.58 8.70 -54.08
N TYR A 583 -21.29 8.33 -53.99
CA TYR A 583 -20.83 7.34 -53.05
C TYR A 583 -20.19 8.01 -51.84
N THR A 584 -20.40 7.39 -50.66
CA THR A 584 -19.77 7.77 -49.38
C THR A 584 -19.17 6.53 -48.77
N VAL A 585 -17.83 6.55 -48.54
CA VAL A 585 -17.08 5.49 -47.85
C VAL A 585 -16.56 6.05 -46.52
N THR A 586 -16.82 5.38 -45.41
CA THR A 586 -16.34 5.80 -44.10
C THR A 586 -15.50 4.69 -43.51
N GLY A 587 -14.23 5.04 -43.20
CA GLY A 587 -13.32 4.16 -42.42
C GLY A 587 -13.16 4.73 -41.02
N THR A 588 -13.51 3.94 -40.00
CA THR A 588 -13.49 4.39 -38.60
C THR A 588 -12.51 3.57 -37.76
N ASN A 589 -11.63 4.26 -37.05
CA ASN A 589 -10.79 3.66 -36.01
C ASN A 589 -11.66 3.51 -34.75
N THR A 590 -12.17 2.32 -34.51
CA THR A 590 -13.01 2.01 -33.37
C THR A 590 -12.22 1.60 -32.16
N GLY A 591 -10.89 1.48 -32.30
CA GLY A 591 -9.99 1.08 -31.19
C GLY A 591 -9.48 2.24 -30.36
N LYS A 592 -8.49 1.94 -29.50
CA LYS A 592 -7.88 2.90 -28.58
C LYS A 592 -6.42 3.18 -28.93
N THR A 593 -5.95 2.69 -30.10
CA THR A 593 -4.61 2.90 -30.59
C THR A 593 -4.64 3.62 -31.93
N LYS A 594 -3.59 4.36 -32.25
CA LYS A 594 -3.38 4.96 -33.57
C LYS A 594 -3.27 3.86 -34.65
N LEU A 595 -3.85 4.07 -35.82
CA LEU A 595 -3.70 3.19 -36.97
C LEU A 595 -2.86 3.92 -38.04
N ASP A 596 -1.74 3.32 -38.48
CA ASP A 596 -0.78 3.99 -39.37
C ASP A 596 0.04 2.95 -40.17
N PRO A 597 -0.15 2.81 -41.47
CA PRO A 597 -1.18 3.46 -42.30
C PRO A 597 -2.56 2.79 -42.26
N VAL A 598 -3.57 3.53 -42.64
CA VAL A 598 -4.90 3.03 -43.05
C VAL A 598 -4.96 3.16 -44.58
N GLN A 599 -5.35 2.09 -45.26
CA GLN A 599 -5.56 2.06 -46.70
C GLN A 599 -7.01 1.68 -47.03
N ILE A 600 -7.65 2.44 -47.88
CA ILE A 600 -9.02 2.16 -48.38
C ILE A 600 -8.93 2.09 -49.87
N ASN A 601 -9.40 0.97 -50.48
CA ASN A 601 -9.39 0.75 -51.93
C ASN A 601 -10.81 0.45 -52.41
N ASP A 602 -11.33 1.26 -53.29
CA ASP A 602 -12.68 1.17 -53.82
C ASP A 602 -12.58 0.74 -55.33
N ASP A 603 -13.06 -0.48 -55.60
CA ASP A 603 -12.98 -1.05 -56.93
C ASP A 603 -14.22 -0.62 -57.77
N LEU A 604 -14.01 0.31 -58.66
CA LEU A 604 -14.98 0.86 -59.55
C LEU A 604 -15.03 0.14 -60.93
N GLY A 605 -14.40 -1.04 -61.07
CA GLY A 605 -14.28 -1.74 -62.37
C GLY A 605 -15.62 -1.97 -63.01
N ALA A 606 -16.61 -2.46 -62.26
CA ALA A 606 -17.97 -2.72 -62.79
C ALA A 606 -18.78 -1.40 -62.94
N VAL A 607 -18.33 -0.30 -62.30
CA VAL A 607 -18.99 1.01 -62.44
C VAL A 607 -18.46 1.76 -63.64
N LEU A 608 -17.14 1.90 -63.80
CA LEU A 608 -16.51 2.76 -64.80
C LEU A 608 -16.62 2.20 -66.23
N ASN A 609 -17.01 0.93 -66.36
CA ASN A 609 -17.40 0.42 -67.72
C ASN A 609 -18.65 1.11 -68.24
N ASN A 610 -19.52 1.64 -67.36
CA ASN A 610 -20.83 2.15 -67.66
C ASN A 610 -21.11 3.54 -67.07
N ALA A 611 -20.10 4.19 -66.46
CA ALA A 611 -20.24 5.48 -65.83
C ALA A 611 -18.88 6.16 -65.82
N ALA A 612 -18.82 7.45 -65.55
CA ALA A 612 -17.61 8.25 -65.48
C ALA A 612 -17.58 9.01 -64.14
N VAL A 613 -16.40 9.09 -63.49
CA VAL A 613 -16.25 9.93 -62.31
C VAL A 613 -16.47 11.38 -62.65
N VAL A 614 -17.30 12.08 -61.91
CA VAL A 614 -17.56 13.53 -62.11
C VAL A 614 -16.33 14.31 -61.68
N PRO A 615 -15.76 15.12 -62.58
CA PRO A 615 -14.54 15.90 -62.26
C PRO A 615 -14.75 16.81 -61.04
N GLY A 616 -13.78 16.80 -60.11
CA GLY A 616 -13.81 17.61 -58.88
C GLY A 616 -14.70 17.05 -57.75
N SER A 617 -15.37 15.91 -57.96
CA SER A 617 -16.22 15.30 -56.93
C SER A 617 -15.47 14.56 -55.84
N LEU A 618 -14.19 14.17 -56.08
CA LEU A 618 -13.37 13.44 -55.11
C LEU A 618 -13.05 14.31 -53.91
N LYS A 619 -13.41 13.86 -52.69
CA LYS A 619 -13.14 14.55 -51.44
C LYS A 619 -12.78 13.54 -50.36
N ALA A 620 -11.97 14.00 -49.37
CA ALA A 620 -11.70 13.24 -48.15
C ALA A 620 -11.66 14.21 -46.97
N THR A 621 -12.27 13.78 -45.87
CA THR A 621 -12.24 14.55 -44.61
C THR A 621 -12.00 13.61 -43.44
N ILE A 622 -11.29 14.12 -42.41
CA ILE A 622 -11.23 13.48 -41.10
C ILE A 622 -11.84 14.48 -40.11
N ASP A 623 -12.89 14.05 -39.43
CA ASP A 623 -13.67 14.89 -38.49
C ASP A 623 -14.08 16.24 -39.13
N GLY A 624 -14.45 16.21 -40.43
CA GLY A 624 -14.86 17.39 -41.15
C GLY A 624 -13.74 18.26 -41.75
N ALA A 625 -12.50 18.05 -41.33
CA ALA A 625 -11.33 18.77 -41.88
C ALA A 625 -10.86 18.06 -43.13
N SER A 626 -10.61 18.83 -44.22
CA SER A 626 -10.13 18.28 -45.49
C SER A 626 -8.73 17.66 -45.35
N VAL A 627 -8.59 16.48 -45.95
CA VAL A 627 -7.30 15.78 -46.03
C VAL A 627 -6.99 15.43 -47.49
N ALA A 628 -5.85 14.76 -47.73
CA ALA A 628 -5.48 14.36 -49.09
C ALA A 628 -6.60 13.56 -49.75
N VAL A 629 -7.01 14.01 -50.93
CA VAL A 629 -8.10 13.38 -51.71
C VAL A 629 -7.64 12.01 -52.19
N PRO A 630 -8.58 11.04 -52.36
CA PRO A 630 -8.22 9.77 -52.94
C PRO A 630 -7.76 9.90 -54.38
N THR A 631 -6.90 8.98 -54.80
CA THR A 631 -6.39 8.93 -56.17
C THR A 631 -7.06 7.79 -56.96
N LEU A 632 -7.48 8.06 -58.17
CA LEU A 632 -8.00 7.09 -59.09
C LEU A 632 -6.88 6.60 -59.99
N SER A 633 -6.63 5.32 -60.01
CA SER A 633 -5.65 4.66 -60.88
C SER A 633 -6.31 3.48 -61.56
N GLY A 634 -6.50 3.56 -62.91
CA GLY A 634 -7.33 2.60 -63.61
C GLY A 634 -8.75 2.68 -63.10
N THR A 635 -9.24 1.59 -62.53
CA THR A 635 -10.58 1.51 -61.95
C THR A 635 -10.57 1.50 -60.43
N THR A 636 -9.40 1.63 -59.76
CA THR A 636 -9.32 1.59 -58.29
C THR A 636 -9.15 2.99 -57.75
N LEU A 637 -10.04 3.39 -56.87
CA LEU A 637 -9.96 4.63 -56.09
C LEU A 637 -9.32 4.32 -54.76
N SER A 638 -8.10 4.86 -54.50
CA SER A 638 -7.30 4.57 -53.31
C SER A 638 -7.10 5.77 -52.42
N TRP A 639 -7.20 5.57 -51.11
CA TRP A 639 -6.83 6.57 -50.10
C TRP A 639 -5.92 5.92 -49.08
N THR A 640 -4.86 6.66 -48.66
CA THR A 640 -3.92 6.21 -47.60
C THR A 640 -3.71 7.37 -46.63
N GLY A 641 -3.78 7.07 -45.33
CA GLY A 641 -3.60 8.10 -44.30
C GLY A 641 -3.43 7.50 -42.90
N VAL A 642 -3.59 8.34 -41.89
CA VAL A 642 -3.44 8.00 -40.48
C VAL A 642 -4.76 8.27 -39.78
N LEU A 643 -5.20 7.36 -38.92
CA LEU A 643 -6.37 7.58 -38.05
C LEU A 643 -6.00 7.42 -36.58
N GLU A 644 -6.09 8.53 -35.85
CA GLU A 644 -5.99 8.49 -34.38
C GLU A 644 -7.18 7.74 -33.80
N ALA A 645 -7.06 7.29 -32.52
CA ALA A 645 -8.12 6.54 -31.82
C ALA A 645 -9.46 7.30 -31.88
N GLY A 646 -10.54 6.62 -32.30
CA GLY A 646 -11.88 7.17 -32.39
C GLY A 646 -12.16 8.07 -33.58
N LYS A 647 -11.19 8.26 -34.50
CA LYS A 647 -11.36 9.16 -35.66
C LYS A 647 -11.85 8.39 -36.87
N SER A 648 -12.56 9.11 -37.77
CA SER A 648 -13.09 8.55 -39.01
C SER A 648 -12.64 9.37 -40.22
N VAL A 649 -12.25 8.67 -41.29
CA VAL A 649 -12.08 9.28 -42.59
C VAL A 649 -13.36 9.05 -43.40
N VAL A 650 -13.85 10.10 -44.09
CA VAL A 650 -15.01 10.04 -44.97
C VAL A 650 -14.53 10.42 -46.36
N LEU A 651 -14.67 9.46 -47.31
CA LEU A 651 -14.37 9.67 -48.71
C LEU A 651 -15.70 9.84 -49.45
N THR A 652 -15.85 10.88 -50.28
CA THR A 652 -17.04 11.07 -51.13
C THR A 652 -16.61 11.31 -52.56
N TYR A 653 -17.42 10.82 -53.50
CA TYR A 653 -17.25 11.05 -54.92
C TYR A 653 -18.54 10.75 -55.66
N GLU A 654 -18.67 11.27 -56.89
CA GLU A 654 -19.85 11.05 -57.76
C GLU A 654 -19.39 10.40 -59.05
N VAL A 655 -20.28 9.50 -59.59
CA VAL A 655 -20.13 9.02 -60.94
C VAL A 655 -21.41 9.34 -61.70
N LYS A 656 -21.31 9.66 -62.99
CA LYS A 656 -22.43 9.90 -63.87
C LYS A 656 -22.58 8.69 -64.82
N VAL A 657 -23.75 8.07 -64.86
CA VAL A 657 -24.07 6.94 -65.76
C VAL A 657 -23.99 7.40 -67.21
N ASN A 658 -23.28 6.64 -68.04
CA ASN A 658 -23.08 6.97 -69.46
C ASN A 658 -24.38 6.91 -70.25
N ASP A 659 -24.49 7.70 -71.33
CA ASP A 659 -25.60 7.60 -72.25
C ASP A 659 -25.51 6.23 -72.94
N GLY A 660 -26.66 5.63 -73.21
CA GLY A 660 -26.75 4.38 -73.99
C GLY A 660 -26.35 3.11 -73.24
N VAL A 661 -26.25 3.15 -71.92
CA VAL A 661 -25.96 1.93 -71.16
C VAL A 661 -27.06 0.91 -71.36
N ALA A 662 -26.64 -0.33 -71.62
CA ALA A 662 -27.57 -1.43 -71.88
C ALA A 662 -28.52 -1.70 -70.73
N ALA A 663 -29.75 -1.95 -71.01
CA ALA A 663 -30.79 -2.37 -70.07
C ALA A 663 -30.31 -3.63 -69.30
N GLY A 664 -30.57 -3.66 -67.99
CA GLY A 664 -30.15 -4.77 -67.14
C GLY A 664 -28.72 -4.69 -66.65
N THR A 665 -27.97 -3.66 -67.07
CA THR A 665 -26.59 -3.42 -66.51
C THR A 665 -26.65 -3.21 -65.02
N VAL A 666 -25.73 -3.82 -64.27
CA VAL A 666 -25.57 -3.62 -62.85
C VAL A 666 -24.24 -2.91 -62.58
N LEU A 667 -24.29 -1.77 -61.90
CA LEU A 667 -23.13 -1.04 -61.45
C LEU A 667 -22.81 -1.49 -60.02
N ASN A 668 -21.88 -2.47 -59.88
CA ASN A 668 -21.46 -2.99 -58.57
C ASN A 668 -20.18 -2.26 -58.15
N ASN A 669 -20.19 -1.75 -56.92
CA ASN A 669 -19.09 -0.93 -56.39
C ASN A 669 -18.64 -1.51 -55.05
N LYS A 670 -17.38 -2.00 -54.98
CA LYS A 670 -16.89 -2.79 -53.84
C LYS A 670 -15.68 -2.12 -53.20
N VAL A 671 -15.78 -1.81 -51.90
CA VAL A 671 -14.67 -1.24 -51.13
C VAL A 671 -14.04 -2.26 -50.20
N THR A 672 -12.73 -2.22 -50.08
CA THR A 672 -11.90 -2.97 -49.11
C THR A 672 -11.05 -1.99 -48.33
N GLY A 673 -10.59 -2.41 -47.15
CA GLY A 673 -9.67 -1.58 -46.34
C GLY A 673 -8.74 -2.42 -45.50
N THR A 674 -7.58 -1.86 -45.21
CA THR A 674 -6.64 -2.41 -44.25
C THR A 674 -6.16 -1.30 -43.32
N ALA A 675 -5.87 -1.63 -42.07
CA ALA A 675 -5.34 -0.66 -41.08
C ALA A 675 -4.26 -1.32 -40.26
N LYS A 676 -3.13 -0.64 -40.10
CA LYS A 676 -1.98 -1.19 -39.38
C LYS A 676 -1.93 -0.62 -37.95
N PRO A 677 -2.12 -1.47 -36.92
CA PRO A 677 -1.91 -1.04 -35.53
C PRO A 677 -0.44 -0.95 -35.18
N PRO A 678 -0.09 -0.36 -34.01
CA PRO A 678 1.33 -0.27 -33.57
C PRO A 678 2.01 -1.63 -33.42
N THR A 679 1.26 -2.67 -33.02
CA THR A 679 1.75 -4.04 -32.89
C THR A 679 0.70 -4.99 -33.43
N GLY A 680 1.12 -6.20 -33.84
CA GLY A 680 0.24 -7.22 -34.33
C GLY A 680 -0.04 -7.18 -35.82
N PRO A 681 -1.00 -8.00 -36.31
CA PRO A 681 -1.32 -8.07 -37.73
C PRO A 681 -2.21 -6.89 -38.16
N ASP A 682 -2.23 -6.64 -39.50
CA ASP A 682 -3.13 -5.66 -40.09
C ASP A 682 -4.59 -6.07 -39.87
N ILE A 683 -5.46 -5.07 -39.63
CA ILE A 683 -6.90 -5.26 -39.44
C ILE A 683 -7.54 -5.11 -40.83
N THR A 684 -8.31 -6.12 -41.24
CA THR A 684 -8.99 -6.14 -42.54
C THR A 684 -10.48 -6.41 -42.34
N PRO A 685 -11.31 -5.35 -42.29
CA PRO A 685 -12.76 -5.55 -42.18
C PRO A 685 -13.33 -6.29 -43.42
N PRO A 686 -14.49 -6.92 -43.31
CA PRO A 686 -15.17 -7.46 -44.49
C PRO A 686 -15.38 -6.41 -45.57
N PRO A 687 -15.27 -6.79 -46.86
CA PRO A 687 -15.61 -5.86 -47.95
C PRO A 687 -17.05 -5.40 -47.88
N VAL A 688 -17.30 -4.15 -48.34
CA VAL A 688 -18.66 -3.58 -48.41
C VAL A 688 -18.98 -3.20 -49.84
N GLU A 689 -20.18 -3.51 -50.27
CA GLU A 689 -20.62 -3.32 -51.66
C GLU A 689 -21.91 -2.48 -51.76
N THR A 690 -22.06 -1.76 -52.87
CA THR A 690 -23.31 -1.11 -53.29
C THR A 690 -23.60 -1.49 -54.72
N ASN A 691 -24.89 -1.63 -55.06
CA ASN A 691 -25.35 -2.04 -56.39
C ASN A 691 -26.42 -1.06 -56.90
N HIS A 692 -26.36 -0.72 -58.22
CA HIS A 692 -27.40 0.03 -58.90
C HIS A 692 -27.64 -0.62 -60.24
N SER A 693 -28.93 -0.73 -60.66
CA SER A 693 -29.28 -1.42 -61.87
C SER A 693 -29.89 -0.43 -62.87
N VAL A 694 -29.53 -0.55 -64.14
CA VAL A 694 -30.20 0.22 -65.23
C VAL A 694 -31.49 -0.54 -65.63
N PRO A 695 -32.67 0.10 -65.59
CA PRO A 695 -33.92 -0.59 -65.91
C PRO A 695 -33.99 -0.96 -67.42
N GLY A 696 -34.81 -1.98 -67.81
CA GLY A 696 -34.95 -2.42 -69.16
C GLY A 696 -36.34 -2.93 -69.40
N PHE A 697 -36.95 -2.54 -70.51
CA PHE A 697 -38.27 -2.99 -70.86
C PHE A 697 -38.42 -3.06 -72.40
N THR A 698 -38.95 -4.17 -72.92
CA THR A 698 -39.18 -4.35 -74.36
C THR A 698 -40.65 -4.72 -74.59
N VAL A 699 -41.18 -4.32 -75.74
CA VAL A 699 -42.58 -4.63 -76.16
C VAL A 699 -42.47 -5.30 -77.49
N ALA A 700 -43.22 -6.41 -77.65
CA ALA A 700 -43.38 -7.09 -78.90
C ALA A 700 -44.87 -7.28 -79.22
N LYS A 701 -45.26 -7.23 -80.48
CA LYS A 701 -46.61 -7.49 -80.91
C LYS A 701 -46.55 -8.48 -82.01
N THR A 702 -47.41 -9.50 -81.91
CA THR A 702 -47.59 -10.52 -83.02
C THR A 702 -49.05 -10.64 -83.34
N ALA A 703 -49.36 -11.28 -84.47
CA ALA A 703 -50.70 -11.53 -84.91
C ALA A 703 -50.80 -12.95 -85.49
N ASP A 704 -51.92 -13.55 -85.32
CA ASP A 704 -52.29 -14.80 -86.00
C ASP A 704 -53.63 -14.62 -86.69
N PRO A 705 -53.70 -14.70 -88.05
CA PRO A 705 -52.61 -14.98 -88.99
C PRO A 705 -51.50 -13.94 -88.94
N ALA A 706 -50.27 -14.28 -89.30
CA ALA A 706 -49.09 -13.42 -89.19
C ALA A 706 -49.26 -12.12 -89.93
N SER A 707 -48.67 -11.04 -89.46
CA SER A 707 -48.70 -9.74 -90.05
C SER A 707 -48.27 -9.81 -91.49
N GLY A 708 -49.03 -9.19 -92.44
CA GLY A 708 -48.81 -9.19 -93.88
C GLY A 708 -49.55 -10.30 -94.57
N THR A 709 -50.16 -11.24 -93.85
CA THR A 709 -51.01 -12.25 -94.44
C THR A 709 -52.39 -11.67 -94.83
N GLY A 710 -52.84 -11.98 -96.02
CA GLY A 710 -54.20 -11.61 -96.49
C GLY A 710 -55.25 -12.36 -95.63
N VAL A 711 -56.29 -11.64 -95.21
CA VAL A 711 -57.35 -12.19 -94.38
C VAL A 711 -58.67 -12.02 -95.16
N ASN A 712 -59.61 -12.94 -94.98
CA ASN A 712 -60.95 -12.90 -95.64
C ASN A 712 -61.96 -12.29 -94.64
N ALA A 713 -63.01 -11.72 -95.25
CA ALA A 713 -64.12 -11.19 -94.45
C ALA A 713 -64.72 -12.31 -93.56
N GLY A 714 -64.85 -11.97 -92.22
CA GLY A 714 -65.32 -12.95 -91.29
C GLY A 714 -64.26 -13.70 -90.59
N GLN A 715 -62.97 -13.62 -91.01
CA GLN A 715 -61.86 -14.27 -90.38
C GLN A 715 -61.44 -13.55 -89.14
N THR A 716 -61.11 -14.28 -88.11
CA THR A 716 -60.60 -13.75 -86.83
C THR A 716 -59.11 -13.54 -86.89
N ILE A 717 -58.62 -12.41 -86.33
CA ILE A 717 -57.21 -12.12 -86.16
C ILE A 717 -57.01 -12.02 -84.64
N THR A 718 -56.07 -12.83 -84.11
CA THR A 718 -55.68 -12.77 -82.74
C THR A 718 -54.38 -11.94 -82.57
N TYR A 719 -54.40 -10.86 -81.78
CA TYR A 719 -53.19 -10.11 -81.49
C TYR A 719 -52.71 -10.48 -80.15
N THR A 720 -51.35 -10.62 -80.00
CA THR A 720 -50.69 -10.84 -78.72
C THR A 720 -49.66 -9.76 -78.53
N VAL A 721 -49.77 -9.03 -77.40
CA VAL A 721 -48.78 -8.01 -76.97
C VAL A 721 -48.07 -8.55 -75.83
N THR A 722 -46.69 -8.54 -75.88
CA THR A 722 -45.82 -9.05 -74.83
C THR A 722 -44.93 -7.95 -74.30
N GLY A 723 -45.00 -7.62 -73.02
CA GLY A 723 -44.04 -6.74 -72.30
C GLY A 723 -43.07 -7.62 -71.50
N THR A 724 -41.79 -7.36 -71.63
CA THR A 724 -40.79 -8.13 -70.91
C THR A 724 -39.89 -7.18 -70.14
N ASN A 725 -39.77 -7.37 -68.81
CA ASN A 725 -38.75 -6.69 -67.96
C ASN A 725 -37.39 -7.33 -68.26
N THR A 726 -36.54 -6.63 -69.00
CA THR A 726 -35.22 -7.10 -69.38
C THR A 726 -34.13 -6.60 -68.39
N GLY A 727 -34.55 -5.78 -67.34
CA GLY A 727 -33.66 -5.27 -66.31
C GLY A 727 -33.59 -6.21 -65.10
N LYS A 728 -32.99 -5.68 -64.03
CA LYS A 728 -32.80 -6.39 -62.75
C LYS A 728 -33.66 -5.83 -61.64
N THR A 729 -34.45 -4.85 -61.92
CA THR A 729 -35.30 -4.14 -60.92
C THR A 729 -36.75 -4.28 -61.25
N THR A 730 -37.59 -4.24 -60.25
CA THR A 730 -39.05 -4.20 -60.43
C THR A 730 -39.46 -2.95 -61.18
N LEU A 731 -40.29 -3.12 -62.14
CA LEU A 731 -40.92 -1.99 -62.86
C LEU A 731 -42.36 -1.80 -62.34
N ASN A 732 -42.64 -0.63 -61.81
CA ASN A 732 -43.93 -0.34 -61.19
C ASN A 732 -44.20 1.18 -61.26
N PRO A 733 -45.25 1.69 -62.03
CA PRO A 733 -46.16 0.87 -62.84
C PRO A 733 -45.61 0.51 -64.22
N VAL A 734 -46.11 -0.55 -64.83
CA VAL A 734 -45.95 -0.82 -66.24
C VAL A 734 -47.29 -0.47 -66.96
N VAL A 735 -47.18 0.35 -68.02
CA VAL A 735 -48.35 0.77 -68.82
C VAL A 735 -48.09 0.36 -70.26
N LEU A 736 -49.01 -0.45 -70.83
CA LEU A 736 -49.01 -0.80 -72.23
C LEU A 736 -50.29 -0.27 -72.85
N THR A 737 -50.12 0.38 -74.00
CA THR A 737 -51.27 0.88 -74.80
C THR A 737 -51.17 0.28 -76.19
N ASP A 738 -52.29 -0.13 -76.67
CA ASP A 738 -52.40 -0.65 -78.05
C ASP A 738 -53.47 0.18 -78.80
N ASP A 739 -53.05 0.86 -79.87
CA ASP A 739 -53.92 1.70 -80.66
C ASP A 739 -54.55 0.80 -81.75
N LEU A 740 -55.81 0.55 -81.62
CA LEU A 740 -56.64 -0.26 -82.55
C LEU A 740 -57.36 0.58 -83.53
N SER A 741 -57.14 1.93 -83.58
CA SER A 741 -57.95 2.84 -84.46
C SER A 741 -58.05 2.38 -85.93
N LYS A 742 -56.88 1.89 -86.45
CA LYS A 742 -56.82 1.39 -87.86
C LYS A 742 -57.30 -0.02 -88.04
N VAL A 743 -57.49 -0.74 -86.98
CA VAL A 743 -58.01 -2.09 -86.97
C VAL A 743 -59.54 -2.03 -86.96
N LEU A 744 -60.06 -1.21 -86.07
CA LEU A 744 -61.52 -1.11 -85.85
C LEU A 744 -62.24 -0.32 -86.99
N ASP A 745 -61.51 0.34 -87.89
CA ASP A 745 -62.06 0.91 -89.13
C ASP A 745 -62.65 -0.19 -89.99
N ASN A 746 -62.07 -1.42 -89.97
CA ASN A 746 -62.41 -2.51 -90.92
C ASN A 746 -62.66 -3.84 -90.22
N ALA A 747 -62.71 -3.88 -88.90
CA ALA A 747 -62.98 -5.07 -88.16
C ALA A 747 -63.74 -4.72 -86.88
N THR A 748 -64.48 -5.64 -86.36
CA THR A 748 -65.11 -5.47 -85.06
C THR A 748 -64.45 -6.45 -84.09
N LEU A 749 -64.45 -6.03 -82.88
CA LEU A 749 -63.99 -6.93 -81.84
C LEU A 749 -64.89 -8.15 -81.78
N VAL A 750 -64.31 -9.36 -81.67
CA VAL A 750 -65.12 -10.57 -81.57
C VAL A 750 -65.86 -10.49 -80.22
N ASP A 751 -67.18 -10.73 -80.29
CA ASP A 751 -68.03 -10.67 -79.10
C ASP A 751 -67.48 -11.61 -78.05
N GLY A 752 -67.20 -11.11 -76.86
CA GLY A 752 -66.59 -11.84 -75.78
C GLY A 752 -65.09 -11.86 -75.84
N SER A 753 -64.45 -11.39 -76.96
CA SER A 753 -62.93 -11.31 -76.92
C SER A 753 -62.49 -10.12 -76.09
N LEU A 754 -63.33 -9.19 -76.11
CA LEU A 754 -63.14 -8.02 -75.27
C LEU A 754 -64.39 -7.66 -74.51
N UNK A 755 -65.24 -8.36 -74.86
CA UNK A 755 -65.99 -8.13 -74.31
C UNK A 755 -66.55 -7.48 -74.05
N VAL A 756 -66.98 -6.69 -74.61
CA VAL A 756 -67.56 -5.94 -73.71
C VAL A 756 -67.01 -6.43 -72.44
N LEU A 757 -66.02 -6.75 -72.72
CA LEU A 757 -65.28 -7.15 -71.55
C LEU A 757 -66.06 -8.19 -70.82
N VAL A 758 -66.63 -9.11 -71.57
CA VAL A 758 -67.21 -10.29 -71.00
C VAL A 758 -66.10 -11.06 -70.42
N ASP A 759 -66.19 -11.36 -69.14
CA ASP A 759 -65.20 -12.02 -68.37
C ASP A 759 -64.46 -13.15 -69.10
N GLY A 760 -63.17 -13.04 -69.21
CA GLY A 760 -62.27 -14.05 -69.72
C GLY A 760 -61.72 -13.89 -71.09
N SER A 761 -62.19 -12.86 -71.88
CA SER A 761 -61.65 -12.62 -73.22
C SER A 761 -60.38 -11.81 -73.27
N LEU A 762 -60.14 -11.01 -72.27
CA LEU A 762 -58.90 -10.24 -72.07
C LEU A 762 -58.13 -10.87 -70.92
N LYS A 763 -56.98 -11.29 -71.17
CA LYS A 763 -56.12 -11.85 -70.14
C LYS A 763 -54.78 -11.14 -70.10
N ALA A 764 -54.29 -10.97 -68.90
CA ALA A 764 -52.97 -10.53 -68.72
C ALA A 764 -52.37 -11.50 -67.70
N THR A 765 -51.15 -11.96 -67.94
CA THR A 765 -50.42 -12.84 -66.98
C THR A 765 -49.11 -12.21 -66.65
N VAL A 766 -48.72 -12.35 -65.40
CA VAL A 766 -47.39 -11.97 -64.93
C VAL A 766 -46.72 -13.23 -64.43
N ASP A 767 -45.65 -13.66 -65.10
CA ASP A 767 -44.95 -14.92 -64.78
C ASP A 767 -45.90 -16.10 -64.74
N GLY A 768 -46.91 -16.09 -65.70
CA GLY A 768 -47.83 -17.21 -65.82
C GLY A 768 -49.02 -17.18 -64.87
N VAL A 769 -49.14 -16.16 -64.04
CA VAL A 769 -50.25 -15.95 -63.10
C VAL A 769 -51.18 -14.86 -63.64
N ASP A 770 -52.49 -15.05 -63.62
CA ASP A 770 -53.45 -14.13 -64.10
C ASP A 770 -53.36 -12.77 -63.37
N GLY A 771 -53.17 -11.69 -64.10
CA GLY A 771 -53.17 -10.30 -63.61
C GLY A 771 -54.49 -9.62 -63.86
N ALA A 772 -54.54 -8.31 -63.58
CA ALA A 772 -55.74 -7.50 -63.86
C ALA A 772 -56.01 -7.46 -65.37
N ALA A 773 -57.29 -7.58 -65.74
CA ALA A 773 -57.66 -7.51 -67.15
C ALA A 773 -57.42 -6.10 -67.75
N PRO A 774 -56.92 -5.98 -68.95
CA PRO A 774 -56.76 -4.68 -69.59
C PRO A 774 -58.12 -4.04 -69.82
N THR A 775 -58.17 -2.72 -69.94
CA THR A 775 -59.41 -1.96 -70.21
C THR A 775 -59.34 -1.31 -71.60
N LEU A 776 -60.46 -1.36 -72.27
CA LEU A 776 -60.63 -0.66 -73.57
C LEU A 776 -61.36 0.64 -73.32
N SER A 777 -60.76 1.78 -73.75
CA SER A 777 -61.38 3.10 -73.73
C SER A 777 -61.36 3.67 -75.19
N GLY A 778 -62.53 3.73 -75.79
CA GLY A 778 -62.56 4.07 -77.21
C GLY A 778 -61.89 3.05 -78.10
N THR A 779 -60.80 3.43 -78.76
CA THR A 779 -60.02 2.54 -79.61
C THR A 779 -58.64 2.18 -78.93
N THR A 780 -58.46 2.62 -77.69
CA THR A 780 -57.22 2.39 -77.02
C THR A 780 -57.38 1.33 -75.93
N LEU A 781 -56.62 0.30 -76.04
CA LEU A 781 -56.53 -0.77 -75.03
C LEU A 781 -55.36 -0.43 -74.08
N ALA A 782 -55.63 -0.30 -72.78
CA ALA A 782 -54.61 0.04 -71.81
C ALA A 782 -54.59 -0.93 -70.64
N LEU A 783 -53.40 -1.27 -70.22
CA LEU A 783 -53.14 -2.05 -69.01
C LEU A 783 -52.23 -1.20 -68.12
N GLY A 784 -52.76 -0.80 -66.97
CA GLY A 784 -51.96 -0.20 -65.92
C GLY A 784 -51.84 -1.20 -64.76
N HIS A 785 -50.65 -1.57 -64.34
CA HIS A 785 -50.47 -2.61 -63.30
C HIS A 785 -49.37 -2.23 -62.30
N HIS A 786 -49.71 -2.36 -61.04
CA HIS A 786 -48.75 -2.25 -59.94
C HIS A 786 -48.35 -3.69 -59.63
N ALA A 787 -47.43 -4.26 -60.39
CA ALA A 787 -47.00 -5.61 -60.23
C ALA A 787 -45.49 -5.78 -60.57
N HIS A 788 -44.91 -6.79 -59.94
CA HIS A 788 -43.59 -7.22 -60.31
C HIS A 788 -43.68 -7.93 -61.69
N LEU A 789 -43.15 -7.28 -62.67
CA LEU A 789 -43.35 -7.79 -64.08
C LEU A 789 -42.03 -8.22 -64.69
N ASP A 790 -41.79 -9.54 -64.77
CA ASP A 790 -40.70 -10.08 -65.56
C ASP A 790 -41.19 -10.26 -67.06
N ARG A 791 -42.46 -10.63 -67.26
CA ARG A 791 -42.99 -10.80 -68.59
C ARG A 791 -44.50 -10.61 -68.54
N TRP A 792 -45.02 -9.88 -69.53
CA TRP A 792 -46.46 -9.68 -69.69
C TRP A 792 -46.94 -10.13 -71.12
N ILE A 793 -47.98 -10.83 -71.11
CA ILE A 793 -48.59 -11.31 -72.40
C ILE A 793 -50.07 -11.02 -72.27
N GLY A 794 -50.59 -10.26 -73.25
CA GLY A 794 -52.00 -10.01 -73.41
C GLY A 794 -52.43 -10.54 -74.82
N SER A 795 -53.55 -11.14 -74.81
CA SER A 795 -54.13 -11.65 -76.05
C SER A 795 -55.59 -11.30 -76.14
N ARG A 796 -56.15 -11.33 -77.40
CA ARG A 796 -57.53 -11.08 -77.74
C ARG A 796 -57.91 -11.76 -79.07
#